data_628d33398ae22753642b1def79deaf93
#
_entry.id   628d33398ae22753642b1def79deaf93
#
_cell.length_a   1.000
_cell.length_b   1.000
_cell.length_c   1.000
_cell.angle_alpha   90.00
_cell.angle_beta   90.00
_cell.angle_gamma   90.00
#
_symmetry.space_group_name_H-M   'P 1'
#
loop_
_entity.id
_entity.type
_entity.pdbx_description
1 polymer ?
#
loop_
_entity_poly.entity_id
_entity_poly.type
_entity_poly.pdbx_seq_one_letter_code
_entity_poly.pdbx_strand_id
1 'polypeptide(L)'
;MSNNDWAPKVDTPVYSPPTSRRRGVLTVVLVLLAAFVLLGPGRNYYVQWSAAQKGAAALQAKDYAEVFRQMKIMADAGNVDAKGQLGALYWRGERVAQNDSQAVYWWKKSADGGNAEAIAALGQAYLMGRGVEKDSRLAESFSRKAADKDNMNGQYQLGVLYWQGQGVAQSYEQALYWWRKAADQGSGEAEYSLGQVYLNGQGVERNDQLALKFSRQSADKGNANAQYALGVLYAQGRGVAQSFEQAASWWRKAADQGSLEAAFCLGRAYYLHQGVKKDDQAAIVWVKKAADLGEPNAQALLGTLYSRGHGVEQDDRLAFGWWMKAATTGLTEAQYAVAAAYGQGKGTPRDDGQAFAWMSKAANQGFVFAQSNLGGYYSMGQGVEKSAGQAVYWWRKAAEAGNAEAGANLARAYSLGEGVGRDDALAATWAQKASDGRNADAQYMLGVLYSQGRGVAQDNDLAFRWWMKAAVQGHVVAQYNVGVVYRDGQGVGKDERQAFEWLSKAADKDNDLAQFALGGLYWDGLGVTKDPVQAARLWRKAADQSNAFAQKALGTAYSEGVGVAQSSADAAGWWLKAARQGNVDAQLALAYASANGVGIARDDKAAESWWLEAAKAGSVDAEFSLGSLYYRGVDGKPNYKEAAKWFFKAAGHGSSGAKTYLDLMKENGQLDSKML
;
A
#
# COMPACT_ATOMS: atom_id res chain seq x y z
N MET A 1 -5.70 3.00 2.93
CA MET A 1 -4.83 3.81 3.81
C MET A 1 -5.72 4.48 4.83
N SER A 2 -5.69 4.03 6.09
CA SER A 2 -6.42 4.70 7.15
C SER A 2 -5.84 6.11 7.36
N ASN A 3 -6.68 7.09 7.62
CA ASN A 3 -6.30 8.51 7.71
C ASN A 3 -5.34 8.86 8.87
N ASN A 4 -4.90 7.90 9.68
CA ASN A 4 -4.20 8.16 10.95
C ASN A 4 -2.72 7.79 11.00
N ASP A 5 -2.15 7.05 10.04
CA ASP A 5 -0.80 6.48 10.15
C ASP A 5 0.33 7.35 9.57
N TRP A 6 0.03 8.59 9.19
CA TRP A 6 0.98 9.44 8.45
C TRP A 6 1.70 10.51 9.29
N ALA A 7 1.39 10.63 10.57
CA ALA A 7 2.09 11.61 11.39
C ALA A 7 3.54 11.15 11.60
N PRO A 8 4.54 11.92 11.12
CA PRO A 8 5.93 11.62 11.42
C PRO A 8 6.10 11.56 12.93
N LYS A 9 6.89 10.60 13.41
CA LYS A 9 7.32 10.56 14.82
C LYS A 9 8.02 11.88 15.08
N VAL A 10 7.50 12.67 16.01
CA VAL A 10 8.13 13.91 16.42
C VAL A 10 9.35 13.52 17.25
N ASP A 11 10.53 13.74 16.70
CA ASP A 11 11.80 13.37 17.31
C ASP A 11 12.04 14.12 18.63
N THR A 12 12.92 13.55 19.46
CA THR A 12 13.40 14.16 20.70
C THR A 12 13.86 15.60 20.46
N PRO A 13 13.64 16.53 21.41
CA PRO A 13 14.01 17.92 21.21
C PRO A 13 15.49 18.07 20.88
N VAL A 14 15.77 18.41 19.62
CA VAL A 14 17.09 18.80 19.15
C VAL A 14 17.18 20.31 19.32
N TYR A 15 18.21 20.78 20.02
CA TYR A 15 18.48 22.19 20.21
C TYR A 15 18.67 22.87 18.84
N SER A 16 17.75 23.78 18.50
CA SER A 16 17.91 24.69 17.36
C SER A 16 18.22 26.09 17.90
N PRO A 17 19.28 26.77 17.45
CA PRO A 17 19.58 28.12 17.93
C PRO A 17 18.47 29.09 17.53
N PRO A 18 18.10 30.05 18.39
CA PRO A 18 17.00 30.98 18.14
C PRO A 18 17.24 31.82 16.88
N THR A 19 16.29 31.78 15.94
CA THR A 19 16.34 32.45 14.62
C THR A 19 15.75 33.86 14.62
N SER A 20 15.67 34.57 15.75
CA SER A 20 15.04 35.89 15.80
C SER A 20 15.92 37.00 15.22
N ARG A 21 15.82 37.24 13.90
CA ARG A 21 16.51 38.35 13.18
C ARG A 21 16.09 39.76 13.60
N ARG A 22 15.00 39.98 14.35
CA ARG A 22 14.44 41.32 14.62
C ARG A 22 14.73 41.90 16.01
N ARG A 23 15.11 41.10 17.00
CA ARG A 23 15.30 41.58 18.39
C ARG A 23 16.69 42.15 18.67
N GLY A 24 17.71 41.81 17.88
CA GLY A 24 19.11 42.25 18.13
C GLY A 24 19.32 43.77 18.08
N VAL A 25 18.53 44.51 17.29
CA VAL A 25 18.72 45.95 17.12
C VAL A 25 18.19 46.75 18.31
N LEU A 26 17.06 46.32 18.90
CA LEU A 26 16.45 47.02 20.06
C LEU A 26 17.28 46.80 21.32
N THR A 27 17.85 45.63 21.52
CA THR A 27 18.69 45.32 22.68
C THR A 27 20.00 46.14 22.69
N VAL A 28 20.57 46.37 21.52
CA VAL A 28 21.80 47.22 21.39
C VAL A 28 21.51 48.67 21.82
N VAL A 29 20.33 49.22 21.48
CA VAL A 29 19.92 50.58 21.87
C VAL A 29 19.73 50.69 23.36
N LEU A 30 19.10 49.70 23.99
CA LEU A 30 18.82 49.71 25.44
C LEU A 30 20.11 49.58 26.28
N VAL A 31 21.07 48.77 25.82
CA VAL A 31 22.40 48.63 26.50
C VAL A 31 23.20 49.91 26.40
N LEU A 32 23.13 50.64 25.29
CA LEU A 32 23.83 51.91 25.12
C LEU A 32 23.21 53.02 26.02
N LEU A 33 21.92 52.96 26.36
CA LEU A 33 21.23 53.93 27.22
C LEU A 33 21.29 53.55 28.71
N ALA A 34 21.31 52.26 29.07
CA ALA A 34 21.31 51.82 30.47
C ALA A 34 22.70 51.99 31.15
N ALA A 35 23.75 52.13 30.42
CA ALA A 35 25.08 52.43 30.96
C ALA A 35 25.22 53.81 31.65
N PHE A 36 24.17 54.62 31.54
CA PHE A 36 24.18 56.03 32.02
C PHE A 36 23.87 56.20 33.52
N VAL A 37 23.31 55.18 34.22
CA VAL A 37 22.65 55.49 35.52
C VAL A 37 23.42 55.00 36.76
N LEU A 38 24.45 54.15 36.68
CA LEU A 38 24.94 53.42 37.84
C LEU A 38 26.45 53.44 38.18
N LEU A 39 27.34 54.24 37.52
CA LEU A 39 28.76 54.18 37.80
C LEU A 39 29.41 55.55 38.12
N GLY A 40 30.19 55.56 39.21
CA GLY A 40 30.91 56.72 39.70
C GLY A 40 32.06 57.27 38.84
N PRO A 41 32.67 58.43 39.19
CA PRO A 41 33.54 59.19 38.30
C PRO A 41 34.94 58.57 38.16
N GLY A 42 35.26 58.08 36.98
CA GLY A 42 36.58 57.58 36.59
C GLY A 42 36.80 57.65 35.06
N ARG A 43 38.07 57.64 34.62
CA ARG A 43 38.46 57.68 33.22
C ARG A 43 37.74 56.64 32.33
N ASN A 44 37.50 55.47 32.86
CA ASN A 44 36.77 54.38 32.16
C ASN A 44 35.30 54.70 31.98
N TYR A 45 34.64 55.41 32.89
CA TYR A 45 33.27 55.87 32.78
C TYR A 45 33.07 56.84 31.59
N TYR A 46 33.95 57.83 31.47
CA TYR A 46 33.90 58.81 30.37
C TYR A 46 34.12 58.10 28.99
N VAL A 47 35.05 57.16 28.92
CA VAL A 47 35.29 56.40 27.69
C VAL A 47 34.04 55.57 27.30
N GLN A 48 33.44 54.90 28.28
CA GLN A 48 32.21 54.10 28.02
C GLN A 48 31.02 55.03 27.64
N TRP A 49 30.82 56.14 28.29
CA TRP A 49 29.79 57.12 27.98
C TRP A 49 29.97 57.72 26.57
N SER A 50 31.14 58.16 26.23
CA SER A 50 31.46 58.71 24.92
C SER A 50 31.28 57.70 23.81
N ALA A 51 31.70 56.46 24.03
CA ALA A 51 31.50 55.35 23.08
C ALA A 51 30.04 54.99 22.93
N ALA A 52 29.23 54.99 24.01
CA ALA A 52 27.81 54.77 23.97
C ALA A 52 27.05 55.81 23.12
N GLN A 53 27.38 57.11 23.30
CA GLN A 53 26.84 58.22 22.51
C GLN A 53 27.14 58.05 21.00
N LYS A 54 28.41 57.80 20.67
CA LYS A 54 28.88 57.61 19.29
C LYS A 54 28.27 56.35 18.65
N GLY A 55 28.17 55.25 19.42
CA GLY A 55 27.53 54.03 18.98
C GLY A 55 26.01 54.19 18.72
N ALA A 56 25.31 54.97 19.55
CA ALA A 56 23.91 55.29 19.34
C ALA A 56 23.70 56.11 18.05
N ALA A 57 24.51 57.15 17.84
CA ALA A 57 24.50 57.95 16.61
C ALA A 57 24.80 57.10 15.35
N ALA A 58 25.82 56.25 15.43
CA ALA A 58 26.16 55.30 14.34
C ALA A 58 25.04 54.32 14.04
N LEU A 59 24.30 53.86 15.06
CA LEU A 59 23.15 52.98 14.88
C LEU A 59 22.00 53.68 14.15
N GLN A 60 21.72 54.94 14.50
CA GLN A 60 20.72 55.77 13.78
C GLN A 60 21.15 55.99 12.31
N ALA A 61 22.42 56.20 12.07
CA ALA A 61 23.01 56.28 10.73
C ALA A 61 23.11 54.95 10.00
N LYS A 62 22.78 53.81 10.64
CA LYS A 62 22.98 52.43 10.14
C LYS A 62 24.45 52.10 9.81
N ASP A 63 25.41 52.83 10.42
CA ASP A 63 26.83 52.52 10.34
C ASP A 63 27.20 51.45 11.38
N TYR A 64 27.01 50.23 10.99
CA TYR A 64 27.23 49.09 11.88
C TYR A 64 28.70 48.78 12.16
N ALA A 65 29.59 49.21 11.28
CA ALA A 65 31.05 49.10 11.52
C ALA A 65 31.46 49.98 12.67
N GLU A 66 30.94 51.21 12.71
CA GLU A 66 31.18 52.15 13.81
C GLU A 66 30.49 51.67 15.10
N VAL A 67 29.27 51.15 15.04
CA VAL A 67 28.58 50.51 16.20
C VAL A 67 29.47 49.43 16.82
N PHE A 68 30.03 48.55 16.01
CA PHE A 68 30.93 47.50 16.48
C PHE A 68 32.21 48.06 17.10
N ARG A 69 32.81 49.07 16.48
CA ARG A 69 34.03 49.74 16.99
C ARG A 69 33.77 50.35 18.35
N GLN A 70 32.68 51.08 18.50
CA GLN A 70 32.32 51.73 19.77
C GLN A 70 31.96 50.70 20.86
N MET A 71 31.27 49.61 20.51
CA MET A 71 31.03 48.52 21.43
C MET A 71 32.35 47.86 21.93
N LYS A 72 33.35 47.72 21.03
CA LYS A 72 34.66 47.19 21.42
C LYS A 72 35.37 48.14 22.37
N ILE A 73 35.30 49.45 22.15
CA ILE A 73 35.86 50.46 23.06
C ILE A 73 35.21 50.35 24.45
N MET A 74 33.90 50.20 24.51
CA MET A 74 33.16 49.99 25.77
C MET A 74 33.59 48.72 26.49
N ALA A 75 33.73 47.61 25.75
CA ALA A 75 34.14 46.34 26.28
C ALA A 75 35.58 46.36 26.81
N ASP A 76 36.52 47.02 26.07
CA ASP A 76 37.90 47.20 26.48
C ASP A 76 38.00 48.11 27.71
N ALA A 77 37.11 49.10 27.84
CA ALA A 77 36.98 49.97 29.01
C ALA A 77 36.30 49.27 30.23
N GLY A 78 35.98 47.98 30.10
CA GLY A 78 35.52 47.16 31.22
C GLY A 78 34.02 46.90 31.27
N ASN A 79 33.19 47.48 30.36
CA ASN A 79 31.75 47.27 30.36
C ASN A 79 31.41 45.79 30.15
N VAL A 80 30.75 45.20 31.13
CA VAL A 80 30.42 43.77 31.20
C VAL A 80 29.42 43.37 30.10
N ASP A 81 28.40 44.20 29.87
CA ASP A 81 27.35 43.91 28.89
C ASP A 81 27.86 44.06 27.47
N ALA A 82 28.72 45.09 27.21
CA ALA A 82 29.38 45.25 25.92
C ALA A 82 30.26 44.03 25.56
N LYS A 83 30.98 43.46 26.53
CA LYS A 83 31.71 42.19 26.35
C LYS A 83 30.81 41.05 25.95
N GLY A 84 29.66 40.89 26.63
CA GLY A 84 28.64 39.86 26.31
C GLY A 84 28.11 40.02 24.88
N GLN A 85 27.77 41.23 24.49
CA GLN A 85 27.24 41.56 23.17
C GLN A 85 28.29 41.33 22.05
N LEU A 86 29.58 41.70 22.28
CA LEU A 86 30.66 41.38 21.34
C LEU A 86 30.80 39.89 21.12
N GLY A 87 30.73 39.10 22.18
CA GLY A 87 30.70 37.62 22.07
C GLY A 87 29.55 37.15 21.19
N ALA A 88 28.36 37.69 21.36
CA ALA A 88 27.20 37.33 20.55
C ALA A 88 27.33 37.72 19.07
N LEU A 89 27.94 38.90 18.78
CA LEU A 89 28.20 39.33 17.40
C LEU A 89 29.21 38.42 16.69
N TYR A 90 30.31 38.06 17.35
CA TYR A 90 31.28 37.12 16.79
C TYR A 90 30.72 35.73 16.61
N TRP A 91 29.85 35.26 17.51
CA TRP A 91 29.20 33.94 17.42
C TRP A 91 28.24 33.84 16.22
N ARG A 92 27.46 34.89 15.97
CA ARG A 92 26.49 34.92 14.88
C ARG A 92 27.09 35.28 13.52
N GLY A 93 28.25 35.90 13.51
CA GLY A 93 28.82 36.48 12.28
C GLY A 93 28.00 37.64 11.73
N GLU A 94 27.22 38.31 12.60
CA GLU A 94 26.37 39.43 12.20
C GLU A 94 27.24 40.69 12.08
N ARG A 95 27.44 41.15 10.83
CA ARG A 95 28.17 42.39 10.53
C ARG A 95 29.68 42.35 10.82
N VAL A 96 30.15 41.22 11.31
CA VAL A 96 31.57 40.87 11.49
C VAL A 96 31.80 39.45 11.03
N ALA A 97 33.02 39.10 10.62
CA ALA A 97 33.31 37.71 10.31
C ALA A 97 33.07 36.84 11.55
N GLN A 98 32.36 35.74 11.36
CA GLN A 98 32.11 34.78 12.43
C GLN A 98 33.41 34.26 13.00
N ASN A 99 33.55 34.31 14.33
CA ASN A 99 34.73 33.82 15.02
C ASN A 99 34.36 33.28 16.41
N ASP A 100 34.16 31.96 16.48
CA ASP A 100 33.72 31.29 17.68
C ASP A 100 34.74 31.42 18.85
N SER A 101 36.04 31.46 18.55
CA SER A 101 37.06 31.63 19.59
C SER A 101 37.05 33.06 20.17
N GLN A 102 36.82 34.10 19.35
CA GLN A 102 36.63 35.45 19.83
C GLN A 102 35.32 35.60 20.63
N ALA A 103 34.27 34.91 20.21
CA ALA A 103 33.00 34.88 20.96
C ALA A 103 33.22 34.36 22.39
N VAL A 104 33.88 33.21 22.51
CA VAL A 104 34.18 32.59 23.81
C VAL A 104 35.12 33.47 24.66
N TYR A 105 36.12 34.09 24.04
CA TYR A 105 37.03 35.00 24.75
C TYR A 105 36.24 36.16 25.41
N TRP A 106 35.36 36.81 24.66
CA TRP A 106 34.58 37.92 25.17
C TRP A 106 33.52 37.45 26.19
N TRP A 107 32.88 36.31 25.98
CA TRP A 107 31.95 35.75 26.96
C TRP A 107 32.64 35.36 28.28
N LYS A 108 33.87 34.83 28.27
CA LYS A 108 34.61 34.56 29.50
C LYS A 108 34.85 35.84 30.27
N LYS A 109 35.30 36.91 29.61
CA LYS A 109 35.48 38.20 30.27
C LYS A 109 34.18 38.85 30.75
N SER A 110 33.05 38.59 30.11
CA SER A 110 31.75 39.06 30.54
C SER A 110 31.23 38.23 31.71
N ALA A 111 31.40 36.92 31.66
CA ALA A 111 31.01 35.98 32.72
C ALA A 111 31.77 36.22 34.03
N ASP A 112 33.07 36.56 33.95
CA ASP A 112 33.88 36.96 35.10
C ASP A 112 33.31 38.22 35.78
N GLY A 113 32.64 39.11 35.01
CA GLY A 113 31.86 40.24 35.51
C GLY A 113 30.47 39.88 36.00
N GLY A 114 30.09 38.62 35.96
CA GLY A 114 28.82 38.11 36.50
C GLY A 114 27.63 38.20 35.53
N ASN A 115 27.83 38.49 34.24
CA ASN A 115 26.77 38.56 33.25
C ASN A 115 26.17 37.19 33.00
N ALA A 116 24.89 36.99 33.34
CA ALA A 116 24.21 35.72 33.27
C ALA A 116 24.00 35.21 31.83
N GLU A 117 23.77 36.11 30.87
CA GLU A 117 23.67 35.76 29.45
C GLU A 117 24.99 35.21 28.91
N ALA A 118 26.12 35.83 29.23
CA ALA A 118 27.44 35.37 28.82
C ALA A 118 27.79 34.03 29.48
N ILE A 119 27.39 33.82 30.73
CA ILE A 119 27.52 32.53 31.42
C ILE A 119 26.72 31.44 30.70
N ALA A 120 25.48 31.71 30.33
CA ALA A 120 24.65 30.77 29.57
C ALA A 120 25.24 30.49 28.17
N ALA A 121 25.76 31.53 27.49
CA ALA A 121 26.38 31.39 26.19
C ALA A 121 27.64 30.52 26.24
N LEU A 122 28.46 30.60 27.32
CA LEU A 122 29.57 29.69 27.56
C LEU A 122 29.09 28.24 27.74
N GLY A 123 28.02 28.02 28.49
CA GLY A 123 27.38 26.71 28.62
C GLY A 123 27.05 26.09 27.26
N GLN A 124 26.48 26.90 26.37
CA GLN A 124 26.16 26.50 25.00
C GLN A 124 27.44 26.22 24.18
N ALA A 125 28.45 27.08 24.28
CA ALA A 125 29.70 26.89 23.56
C ALA A 125 30.40 25.58 23.90
N TYR A 126 30.49 25.25 25.21
CA TYR A 126 31.02 23.96 25.67
C TYR A 126 30.15 22.76 25.30
N LEU A 127 28.83 22.90 25.27
CA LEU A 127 27.92 21.83 24.85
C LEU A 127 28.11 21.49 23.35
N MET A 128 28.29 22.52 22.51
CA MET A 128 28.44 22.37 21.07
C MET A 128 29.88 22.07 20.63
N GLY A 129 30.88 22.39 21.45
CA GLY A 129 32.28 22.33 21.06
C GLY A 129 32.67 23.43 20.06
N ARG A 130 32.03 24.62 20.13
CA ARG A 130 32.29 25.74 19.22
C ARG A 130 33.18 26.82 19.91
N GLY A 131 34.33 27.09 19.33
CA GLY A 131 35.29 28.03 19.89
C GLY A 131 36.02 27.50 21.14
N VAL A 132 35.66 26.35 21.64
CA VAL A 132 36.25 25.58 22.73
C VAL A 132 36.08 24.09 22.47
N GLU A 133 36.88 23.25 23.08
CA GLU A 133 36.67 21.79 23.10
C GLU A 133 35.34 21.45 23.80
N LYS A 134 34.65 20.49 23.23
CA LYS A 134 33.36 20.03 23.79
C LYS A 134 33.54 19.42 25.18
N ASP A 135 32.87 19.98 26.18
CA ASP A 135 32.90 19.51 27.56
C ASP A 135 31.49 19.64 28.20
N SER A 136 30.80 18.52 28.29
CA SER A 136 29.42 18.48 28.85
C SER A 136 29.40 18.80 30.35
N ARG A 137 30.48 18.58 31.12
CA ARG A 137 30.54 18.93 32.55
C ARG A 137 30.70 20.43 32.72
N LEU A 138 31.56 21.08 31.92
CA LEU A 138 31.67 22.52 31.91
C LEU A 138 30.40 23.18 31.39
N ALA A 139 29.75 22.59 30.37
CA ALA A 139 28.45 23.05 29.90
C ALA A 139 27.39 23.04 31.01
N GLU A 140 27.32 21.97 31.77
CA GLU A 140 26.42 21.89 32.94
C GLU A 140 26.76 22.96 34.01
N SER A 141 28.02 23.07 34.39
CA SER A 141 28.45 24.02 35.41
C SER A 141 28.10 25.48 35.03
N PHE A 142 28.31 25.85 33.77
CA PHE A 142 27.97 27.19 33.30
C PHE A 142 26.45 27.36 33.17
N SER A 143 25.73 26.38 32.66
CA SER A 143 24.27 26.46 32.55
C SER A 143 23.60 26.55 33.93
N ARG A 144 24.12 25.82 34.95
CA ARG A 144 23.64 25.90 36.33
C ARG A 144 23.92 27.29 36.92
N LYS A 145 25.15 27.81 36.78
CA LYS A 145 25.48 29.16 37.25
C LYS A 145 24.58 30.25 36.62
N ALA A 146 24.23 30.08 35.36
CA ALA A 146 23.29 30.99 34.70
C ALA A 146 21.87 30.80 35.23
N ALA A 147 21.41 29.54 35.38
CA ALA A 147 20.09 29.20 35.89
C ALA A 147 19.88 29.67 37.35
N ASP A 148 20.92 29.57 38.20
CA ASP A 148 20.93 30.06 39.58
C ASP A 148 20.84 31.60 39.64
N LYS A 149 21.24 32.28 38.60
CA LYS A 149 21.04 33.74 38.39
C LYS A 149 19.71 34.06 37.69
N ASP A 150 18.78 33.09 37.67
CA ASP A 150 17.47 33.19 37.06
C ASP A 150 17.50 33.51 35.55
N ASN A 151 18.59 33.12 34.88
CA ASN A 151 18.70 33.32 33.43
C ASN A 151 17.89 32.25 32.67
N MET A 152 16.95 32.71 31.85
CA MET A 152 16.02 31.87 31.09
C MET A 152 16.76 30.86 30.17
N ASN A 153 17.82 31.30 29.47
CA ASN A 153 18.59 30.46 28.56
C ASN A 153 19.40 29.39 29.32
N GLY A 154 19.99 29.78 30.48
CA GLY A 154 20.65 28.83 31.38
C GLY A 154 19.71 27.77 31.92
N GLN A 155 18.51 28.14 32.35
CA GLN A 155 17.46 27.22 32.79
C GLN A 155 17.05 26.26 31.68
N TYR A 156 16.80 26.76 30.48
CA TYR A 156 16.47 25.92 29.33
C TYR A 156 17.57 24.92 29.02
N GLN A 157 18.83 25.38 28.93
CA GLN A 157 19.98 24.54 28.67
C GLN A 157 20.18 23.44 29.73
N LEU A 158 20.03 23.81 31.00
CA LEU A 158 20.14 22.86 32.12
C LEU A 158 19.05 21.78 32.03
N GLY A 159 17.84 22.15 31.64
CA GLY A 159 16.78 21.21 31.34
C GLY A 159 17.16 20.24 30.22
N VAL A 160 17.76 20.73 29.12
CA VAL A 160 18.25 19.87 28.01
C VAL A 160 19.34 18.89 28.49
N LEU A 161 20.30 19.38 29.29
CA LEU A 161 21.38 18.55 29.85
C LEU A 161 20.86 17.42 30.72
N TYR A 162 19.90 17.70 31.62
CA TYR A 162 19.22 16.68 32.42
C TYR A 162 18.41 15.70 31.57
N TRP A 163 17.74 16.20 30.51
CA TRP A 163 16.97 15.35 29.60
C TRP A 163 17.85 14.33 28.88
N GLN A 164 19.02 14.76 28.43
CA GLN A 164 19.96 13.94 27.65
C GLN A 164 20.97 13.17 28.50
N GLY A 165 21.08 13.48 29.79
CA GLY A 165 22.12 12.92 30.65
C GLY A 165 23.53 13.38 30.27
N GLN A 166 23.68 14.62 29.76
CA GLN A 166 24.95 15.16 29.32
C GLN A 166 25.61 15.99 30.43
N GLY A 167 26.75 15.53 30.93
CA GLY A 167 27.47 16.17 32.05
C GLY A 167 26.83 15.95 33.42
N VAL A 168 25.62 15.45 33.46
CA VAL A 168 24.84 15.07 34.67
C VAL A 168 24.16 13.74 34.46
N ALA A 169 23.75 13.07 35.55
CA ALA A 169 22.85 11.92 35.46
C ALA A 169 21.51 12.34 34.84
N GLN A 170 21.00 11.52 33.91
CA GLN A 170 19.70 11.77 33.29
C GLN A 170 18.59 11.85 34.34
N SER A 171 17.78 12.90 34.28
CA SER A 171 16.63 13.07 35.15
C SER A 171 15.54 13.86 34.45
N TYR A 172 14.48 13.19 34.05
CA TYR A 172 13.32 13.82 33.43
C TYR A 172 12.62 14.81 34.37
N GLU A 173 12.58 14.50 35.67
CA GLU A 173 12.02 15.39 36.70
C GLU A 173 12.74 16.71 36.74
N GLN A 174 14.10 16.69 36.80
CA GLN A 174 14.92 17.90 36.79
C GLN A 174 14.80 18.66 35.48
N ALA A 175 14.74 17.94 34.33
CA ALA A 175 14.54 18.58 33.03
C ALA A 175 13.24 19.37 32.99
N LEU A 176 12.13 18.76 33.43
CA LEU A 176 10.82 19.40 33.50
C LEU A 176 10.78 20.59 34.46
N TYR A 177 11.44 20.46 35.62
CA TYR A 177 11.55 21.56 36.61
C TYR A 177 12.19 22.80 35.97
N TRP A 178 13.34 22.62 35.32
CA TRP A 178 14.07 23.73 34.70
C TRP A 178 13.36 24.27 33.44
N TRP A 179 12.77 23.44 32.62
CA TRP A 179 11.99 23.91 31.48
C TRP A 179 10.72 24.67 31.91
N ARG A 180 10.04 24.28 32.99
CA ARG A 180 8.93 25.05 33.53
C ARG A 180 9.36 26.44 33.97
N LYS A 181 10.49 26.54 34.70
CA LYS A 181 11.05 27.84 35.09
C LYS A 181 11.37 28.72 33.86
N ALA A 182 12.01 28.16 32.84
CA ALA A 182 12.30 28.89 31.61
C ALA A 182 11.02 29.28 30.86
N ALA A 183 10.02 28.41 30.81
CA ALA A 183 8.73 28.69 30.16
C ALA A 183 7.95 29.79 30.89
N ASP A 184 7.97 29.81 32.23
CA ASP A 184 7.34 30.88 33.06
C ASP A 184 7.98 32.25 32.77
N GLN A 185 9.25 32.28 32.39
CA GLN A 185 9.94 33.47 31.89
C GLN A 185 9.69 33.76 30.41
N GLY A 186 8.96 32.87 29.71
CA GLY A 186 8.57 33.07 28.32
C GLY A 186 9.49 32.44 27.30
N SER A 187 10.33 31.44 27.66
CA SER A 187 11.12 30.69 26.69
C SER A 187 10.24 29.86 25.74
N GLY A 188 10.20 30.23 24.48
CA GLY A 188 9.48 29.48 23.44
C GLY A 188 10.07 28.08 23.24
N GLU A 189 11.38 27.93 23.38
CA GLU A 189 12.08 26.65 23.29
C GLU A 189 11.68 25.71 24.44
N ALA A 190 11.58 26.24 25.67
CA ALA A 190 11.14 25.47 26.83
C ALA A 190 9.66 25.05 26.72
N GLU A 191 8.81 25.97 26.27
CA GLU A 191 7.41 25.68 25.99
C GLU A 191 7.28 24.59 24.92
N TYR A 192 8.03 24.66 23.83
CA TYR A 192 8.04 23.62 22.81
C TYR A 192 8.48 22.27 23.40
N SER A 193 9.57 22.24 24.18
CA SER A 193 10.07 21.02 24.82
C SER A 193 9.04 20.42 25.78
N LEU A 194 8.39 21.22 26.60
CA LEU A 194 7.27 20.78 27.46
C LEU A 194 6.11 20.24 26.65
N GLY A 195 5.74 20.90 25.55
CA GLY A 195 4.70 20.44 24.65
C GLY A 195 4.99 19.02 24.12
N GLN A 196 6.23 18.79 23.66
CA GLN A 196 6.68 17.47 23.16
C GLN A 196 6.67 16.39 24.24
N VAL A 197 7.12 16.71 25.43
CA VAL A 197 7.17 15.74 26.56
C VAL A 197 5.75 15.31 26.96
N TYR A 198 4.82 16.23 27.07
CA TYR A 198 3.41 15.88 27.36
C TYR A 198 2.74 15.15 26.21
N LEU A 199 3.14 15.44 24.96
CA LEU A 199 2.63 14.76 23.77
C LEU A 199 3.05 13.28 23.72
N ASN A 200 4.31 12.99 24.12
CA ASN A 200 4.91 11.67 24.03
C ASN A 200 4.80 10.84 25.32
N GLY A 201 4.49 11.47 26.45
CA GLY A 201 4.44 10.82 27.75
C GLY A 201 5.82 10.39 28.26
N GLN A 202 6.88 11.15 27.93
CA GLN A 202 8.24 10.83 28.36
C GLN A 202 8.55 11.50 29.71
N GLY A 203 8.80 10.71 30.75
CA GLY A 203 9.08 11.22 32.10
C GLY A 203 7.88 11.85 32.81
N VAL A 204 6.74 11.91 32.16
CA VAL A 204 5.43 12.34 32.71
C VAL A 204 4.32 11.54 32.04
N GLU A 205 3.16 11.51 32.66
CA GLU A 205 1.95 11.00 32.00
C GLU A 205 1.60 11.82 30.78
N ARG A 206 1.24 11.14 29.69
CA ARG A 206 0.80 11.80 28.44
C ARG A 206 -0.41 12.68 28.70
N ASN A 207 -0.36 13.93 28.25
CA ASN A 207 -1.43 14.89 28.42
C ASN A 207 -1.56 15.78 27.18
N ASP A 208 -2.52 15.45 26.30
CA ASP A 208 -2.72 16.15 25.05
C ASP A 208 -3.21 17.61 25.24
N GLN A 209 -3.86 17.94 26.36
CA GLN A 209 -4.27 19.31 26.70
C GLN A 209 -3.06 20.19 27.07
N LEU A 210 -2.16 19.68 27.91
CA LEU A 210 -0.92 20.39 28.24
C LEU A 210 0.01 20.48 27.01
N ALA A 211 0.08 19.43 26.21
CA ALA A 211 0.82 19.46 24.94
C ALA A 211 0.32 20.55 24.02
N LEU A 212 -1.00 20.67 23.83
CA LEU A 212 -1.62 21.73 23.04
C LEU A 212 -1.33 23.13 23.62
N LYS A 213 -1.49 23.30 24.94
CA LYS A 213 -1.25 24.59 25.61
C LYS A 213 0.16 25.09 25.35
N PHE A 214 1.17 24.27 25.66
CA PHE A 214 2.58 24.64 25.52
C PHE A 214 2.99 24.80 24.05
N SER A 215 2.52 23.91 23.15
CA SER A 215 2.78 24.07 21.72
C SER A 215 2.19 25.37 21.17
N ARG A 216 1.00 25.78 21.61
CA ARG A 216 0.39 27.05 21.19
C ARG A 216 1.19 28.25 21.71
N GLN A 217 1.54 28.27 22.99
CA GLN A 217 2.34 29.36 23.57
C GLN A 217 3.67 29.56 22.80
N SER A 218 4.37 28.48 22.50
CA SER A 218 5.60 28.53 21.71
C SER A 218 5.35 28.95 20.25
N ALA A 219 4.29 28.41 19.60
CA ALA A 219 3.93 28.74 18.21
C ALA A 219 3.55 30.23 18.03
N ASP A 220 2.83 30.80 19.01
CA ASP A 220 2.46 32.22 19.01
C ASP A 220 3.67 33.14 19.14
N LYS A 221 4.77 32.66 19.76
CA LYS A 221 6.07 33.35 19.80
C LYS A 221 6.89 33.19 18.51
N GLY A 222 6.37 32.46 17.54
CA GLY A 222 6.99 32.29 16.23
C GLY A 222 7.92 31.09 16.10
N ASN A 223 7.97 30.17 17.08
CA ASN A 223 8.77 28.96 16.96
C ASN A 223 8.22 28.06 15.86
N ALA A 224 9.00 27.83 14.79
CA ALA A 224 8.57 27.08 13.61
C ALA A 224 8.26 25.61 13.93
N ASN A 225 9.02 24.97 14.83
CA ASN A 225 8.81 23.60 15.23
C ASN A 225 7.50 23.46 16.02
N ALA A 226 7.21 24.43 16.89
CA ALA A 226 5.96 24.46 17.64
C ALA A 226 4.76 24.75 16.72
N GLN A 227 4.90 25.59 15.70
CA GLN A 227 3.86 25.82 14.70
C GLN A 227 3.59 24.56 13.89
N TYR A 228 4.61 23.82 13.49
CA TYR A 228 4.45 22.52 12.86
C TYR A 228 3.73 21.52 13.79
N ALA A 229 4.21 21.37 15.04
CA ALA A 229 3.61 20.47 16.02
C ALA A 229 2.15 20.83 16.32
N LEU A 230 1.84 22.13 16.45
CA LEU A 230 0.47 22.60 16.66
C LEU A 230 -0.43 22.25 15.46
N GLY A 231 0.07 22.37 14.24
CA GLY A 231 -0.62 21.93 13.04
C GLY A 231 -0.94 20.42 13.07
N VAL A 232 0.01 19.60 13.53
CA VAL A 232 -0.20 18.15 13.71
C VAL A 232 -1.28 17.88 14.78
N LEU A 233 -1.26 18.57 15.91
CA LEU A 233 -2.27 18.44 16.97
C LEU A 233 -3.68 18.75 16.45
N TYR A 234 -3.85 19.82 15.68
CA TYR A 234 -5.12 20.14 15.04
C TYR A 234 -5.55 19.09 14.01
N ALA A 235 -4.63 18.60 13.19
CA ALA A 235 -4.93 17.60 12.18
C ALA A 235 -5.37 16.25 12.79
N GLN A 236 -4.85 15.91 13.97
CA GLN A 236 -5.18 14.68 14.69
C GLN A 236 -6.34 14.83 15.69
N GLY A 237 -6.76 16.03 16.02
CA GLY A 237 -7.76 16.29 17.06
C GLY A 237 -7.26 15.95 18.47
N ARG A 238 -5.94 16.14 18.72
CA ARG A 238 -5.33 15.82 20.01
C ARG A 238 -5.36 17.03 20.95
N GLY A 239 -6.07 16.91 22.05
CA GLY A 239 -6.27 18.00 23.01
C GLY A 239 -7.18 19.13 22.47
N VAL A 240 -7.69 19.03 21.24
CA VAL A 240 -8.54 20.01 20.59
C VAL A 240 -9.43 19.32 19.56
N ALA A 241 -10.57 19.92 19.18
CA ALA A 241 -11.36 19.42 18.06
C ALA A 241 -10.53 19.39 16.77
N GLN A 242 -10.65 18.31 16.01
CA GLN A 242 -9.92 18.15 14.75
C GLN A 242 -10.29 19.27 13.77
N SER A 243 -9.28 19.93 13.21
CA SER A 243 -9.46 20.95 12.20
C SER A 243 -8.27 21.01 11.25
N PHE A 244 -8.47 20.50 10.05
CA PHE A 244 -7.46 20.60 9.00
C PHE A 244 -7.23 22.03 8.50
N GLU A 245 -8.22 22.92 8.64
CA GLU A 245 -8.08 24.35 8.32
C GLU A 245 -7.07 25.03 9.25
N GLN A 246 -7.22 24.81 10.56
CA GLN A 246 -6.26 25.32 11.54
C GLN A 246 -4.89 24.69 11.34
N ALA A 247 -4.84 23.38 11.06
CA ALA A 247 -3.60 22.67 10.77
C ALA A 247 -2.85 23.30 9.59
N ALA A 248 -3.52 23.50 8.46
CA ALA A 248 -2.93 24.10 7.27
C ALA A 248 -2.45 25.54 7.50
N SER A 249 -3.20 26.32 8.30
CA SER A 249 -2.81 27.69 8.68
C SER A 249 -1.49 27.69 9.47
N TRP A 250 -1.33 26.78 10.45
CA TRP A 250 -0.11 26.66 11.23
C TRP A 250 1.04 26.08 10.43
N TRP A 251 0.82 25.06 9.59
CA TRP A 251 1.84 24.52 8.70
C TRP A 251 2.35 25.57 7.71
N ARG A 252 1.48 26.46 7.21
CA ARG A 252 1.92 27.57 6.35
C ARG A 252 2.91 28.47 7.06
N LYS A 253 2.60 28.90 8.30
CA LYS A 253 3.50 29.73 9.09
C LYS A 253 4.87 29.07 9.31
N ALA A 254 4.89 27.77 9.62
CA ALA A 254 6.11 27.02 9.79
C ALA A 254 6.88 26.85 8.48
N ALA A 255 6.20 26.53 7.36
CA ALA A 255 6.79 26.35 6.04
C ALA A 255 7.38 27.65 5.47
N ASP A 256 6.74 28.80 5.75
CA ASP A 256 7.26 30.12 5.40
C ASP A 256 8.57 30.43 6.14
N GLN A 257 8.77 29.85 7.32
CA GLN A 257 10.02 29.91 8.10
C GLN A 257 11.06 28.84 7.70
N GLY A 258 10.72 27.95 6.74
CA GLY A 258 11.63 26.95 6.20
C GLY A 258 11.49 25.55 6.80
N SER A 259 10.44 25.24 7.60
CA SER A 259 10.18 23.86 8.02
C SER A 259 9.80 23.01 6.81
N LEU A 260 10.58 21.95 6.55
CA LEU A 260 10.38 21.04 5.43
C LEU A 260 9.18 20.12 5.66
N GLU A 261 9.04 19.66 6.88
CA GLU A 261 7.91 18.81 7.32
C GLU A 261 6.59 19.57 7.20
N ALA A 262 6.58 20.84 7.60
CA ALA A 262 5.41 21.69 7.45
C ALA A 262 5.08 21.98 5.98
N ALA A 263 6.10 22.21 5.15
CA ALA A 263 5.93 22.39 3.70
C ALA A 263 5.34 21.12 3.05
N PHE A 264 5.85 19.95 3.41
CA PHE A 264 5.27 18.67 2.98
C PHE A 264 3.82 18.50 3.44
N CYS A 265 3.53 18.73 4.72
CA CYS A 265 2.16 18.62 5.25
C CYS A 265 1.19 19.58 4.56
N LEU A 266 1.61 20.83 4.31
CA LEU A 266 0.82 21.82 3.60
C LEU A 266 0.58 21.42 2.14
N GLY A 267 1.60 20.98 1.43
CA GLY A 267 1.48 20.50 0.05
C GLY A 267 0.55 19.29 -0.06
N ARG A 268 0.64 18.37 0.89
CA ARG A 268 -0.25 17.23 1.01
C ARG A 268 -1.70 17.64 1.31
N ALA A 269 -1.89 18.65 2.17
CA ALA A 269 -3.22 19.20 2.48
C ALA A 269 -3.91 19.75 1.22
N TYR A 270 -3.18 20.46 0.37
CA TYR A 270 -3.69 20.92 -0.93
C TYR A 270 -4.04 19.76 -1.87
N TYR A 271 -3.18 18.75 -1.96
CA TYR A 271 -3.41 17.57 -2.81
C TYR A 271 -4.65 16.77 -2.37
N LEU A 272 -4.82 16.58 -1.07
CA LEU A 272 -5.92 15.78 -0.49
C LEU A 272 -7.18 16.59 -0.19
N HIS A 273 -7.19 17.91 -0.44
CA HIS A 273 -8.29 18.79 -0.10
C HIS A 273 -8.64 18.79 1.41
N GLN A 274 -7.63 18.82 2.26
CA GLN A 274 -7.78 18.77 3.72
C GLN A 274 -7.60 20.17 4.33
N GLY A 275 -8.71 20.81 4.73
CA GLY A 275 -8.70 22.14 5.36
C GLY A 275 -8.32 23.31 4.45
N VAL A 276 -8.07 23.06 3.20
CA VAL A 276 -7.79 24.04 2.14
C VAL A 276 -8.54 23.64 0.88
N LYS A 277 -8.86 24.63 0.02
CA LYS A 277 -9.40 24.31 -1.31
C LYS A 277 -8.37 23.50 -2.09
N LYS A 278 -8.84 22.46 -2.80
CA LYS A 278 -7.96 21.64 -3.65
C LYS A 278 -7.24 22.54 -4.65
N ASP A 279 -5.93 22.44 -4.67
CA ASP A 279 -5.07 23.20 -5.58
C ASP A 279 -3.81 22.38 -5.85
N ASP A 280 -3.85 21.65 -6.97
CA ASP A 280 -2.75 20.77 -7.37
C ASP A 280 -1.47 21.57 -7.72
N GLN A 281 -1.60 22.85 -8.16
CA GLN A 281 -0.46 23.73 -8.40
C GLN A 281 0.21 24.15 -7.08
N ALA A 282 -0.59 24.58 -6.09
CA ALA A 282 -0.06 24.88 -4.76
C ALA A 282 0.56 23.65 -4.10
N ALA A 283 -0.04 22.46 -4.29
CA ALA A 283 0.53 21.20 -3.80
C ALA A 283 1.94 20.97 -4.33
N ILE A 284 2.14 21.09 -5.65
CA ILE A 284 3.45 20.91 -6.29
C ILE A 284 4.48 21.92 -5.75
N VAL A 285 4.11 23.18 -5.61
CA VAL A 285 5.05 24.22 -5.14
C VAL A 285 5.60 23.87 -3.76
N TRP A 286 4.74 23.50 -2.82
CA TRP A 286 5.14 23.18 -1.46
C TRP A 286 5.86 21.84 -1.34
N VAL A 287 5.35 20.80 -2.02
CA VAL A 287 5.97 19.47 -2.03
C VAL A 287 7.35 19.53 -2.67
N LYS A 288 7.48 20.23 -3.81
CA LYS A 288 8.78 20.36 -4.51
C LYS A 288 9.80 21.10 -3.66
N LYS A 289 9.41 22.18 -2.96
CA LYS A 289 10.28 22.91 -2.05
C LYS A 289 10.87 22.02 -0.96
N ALA A 290 10.06 21.14 -0.37
CA ALA A 290 10.53 20.18 0.64
C ALA A 290 11.37 19.04 0.02
N ALA A 291 10.95 18.50 -1.14
CA ALA A 291 11.64 17.41 -1.83
C ALA A 291 13.04 17.80 -2.34
N ASP A 292 13.18 19.01 -2.90
CA ASP A 292 14.48 19.55 -3.38
C ASP A 292 15.50 19.69 -2.24
N LEU A 293 15.02 19.92 -1.00
CA LEU A 293 15.83 20.02 0.21
C LEU A 293 16.00 18.68 0.93
N GLY A 294 15.52 17.58 0.34
CA GLY A 294 15.82 16.23 0.78
C GLY A 294 14.77 15.60 1.71
N GLU A 295 13.59 16.21 1.92
CA GLU A 295 12.54 15.60 2.75
C GLU A 295 11.99 14.33 2.06
N PRO A 296 12.15 13.12 2.66
CA PRO A 296 11.85 11.86 1.97
C PRO A 296 10.37 11.67 1.60
N ASN A 297 9.45 12.06 2.49
CA ASN A 297 8.01 11.92 2.22
C ASN A 297 7.57 12.89 1.11
N ALA A 298 8.17 14.10 1.05
CA ALA A 298 7.92 15.02 -0.04
C ALA A 298 8.45 14.48 -1.37
N GLN A 299 9.64 13.86 -1.37
CA GLN A 299 10.17 13.19 -2.56
C GLN A 299 9.25 12.07 -3.05
N ALA A 300 8.74 11.22 -2.13
CA ALA A 300 7.81 10.15 -2.47
C ALA A 300 6.48 10.69 -3.01
N LEU A 301 5.93 11.74 -2.39
CA LEU A 301 4.71 12.39 -2.86
C LEU A 301 4.91 13.07 -4.22
N LEU A 302 6.04 13.75 -4.42
CA LEU A 302 6.38 14.40 -5.69
C LEU A 302 6.45 13.37 -6.83
N GLY A 303 7.06 12.21 -6.59
CA GLY A 303 7.04 11.09 -7.53
C GLY A 303 5.61 10.64 -7.86
N THR A 304 4.72 10.59 -6.87
CA THR A 304 3.32 10.23 -7.08
C THR A 304 2.55 11.29 -7.89
N LEU A 305 2.84 12.58 -7.66
CA LEU A 305 2.23 13.69 -8.40
C LEU A 305 2.64 13.65 -9.89
N TYR A 306 3.93 13.43 -10.18
CA TYR A 306 4.41 13.23 -11.56
C TYR A 306 3.82 11.99 -12.23
N SER A 307 3.73 10.87 -11.52
CA SER A 307 3.15 9.62 -12.07
C SER A 307 1.67 9.73 -12.42
N ARG A 308 0.93 10.64 -11.75
CA ARG A 308 -0.50 10.84 -11.97
C ARG A 308 -0.85 12.08 -12.80
N GLY A 309 0.11 12.95 -13.06
CA GLY A 309 -0.14 14.23 -13.75
C GLY A 309 -0.94 15.22 -12.89
N HIS A 310 -0.78 15.20 -11.55
CA HIS A 310 -1.48 16.12 -10.66
C HIS A 310 -0.68 17.41 -10.46
N GLY A 311 -1.16 18.53 -11.00
CA GLY A 311 -0.50 19.84 -10.95
C GLY A 311 0.76 19.96 -11.80
N VAL A 312 1.12 18.90 -12.52
CA VAL A 312 2.23 18.82 -13.47
C VAL A 312 1.86 17.89 -14.62
N GLU A 313 2.55 17.99 -15.75
CA GLU A 313 2.45 16.98 -16.79
C GLU A 313 2.93 15.62 -16.29
N GLN A 314 2.23 14.55 -16.68
CA GLN A 314 2.59 13.19 -16.28
C GLN A 314 3.97 12.83 -16.84
N ASP A 315 4.86 12.41 -15.95
CA ASP A 315 6.22 11.97 -16.32
C ASP A 315 6.66 10.82 -15.40
N ASP A 316 6.56 9.60 -15.93
CA ASP A 316 6.94 8.40 -15.19
C ASP A 316 8.47 8.33 -14.92
N ARG A 317 9.34 8.98 -15.72
CA ARG A 317 10.78 9.01 -15.49
C ARG A 317 11.13 9.92 -14.31
N LEU A 318 10.51 11.10 -14.28
CA LEU A 318 10.67 11.99 -13.12
C LEU A 318 10.08 11.35 -11.87
N ALA A 319 8.92 10.69 -11.98
CA ALA A 319 8.30 9.96 -10.87
C ALA A 319 9.25 8.90 -10.29
N PHE A 320 9.80 8.05 -11.15
CA PHE A 320 10.78 7.03 -10.75
C PHE A 320 12.02 7.65 -10.09
N GLY A 321 12.57 8.73 -10.67
CA GLY A 321 13.73 9.42 -10.09
C GLY A 321 13.48 9.95 -8.69
N TRP A 322 12.31 10.50 -8.42
CA TRP A 322 11.93 10.99 -7.09
C TRP A 322 11.66 9.85 -6.11
N TRP A 323 10.95 8.79 -6.53
CA TRP A 323 10.77 7.61 -5.70
C TRP A 323 12.10 6.93 -5.34
N MET A 324 13.05 6.87 -6.28
CA MET A 324 14.38 6.30 -6.02
C MET A 324 15.14 7.11 -4.96
N LYS A 325 15.12 8.44 -5.02
CA LYS A 325 15.71 9.29 -3.98
C LYS A 325 15.12 8.98 -2.61
N ALA A 326 13.79 8.94 -2.49
CA ALA A 326 13.12 8.62 -1.24
C ALA A 326 13.39 7.17 -0.77
N ALA A 327 13.43 6.20 -1.70
CA ALA A 327 13.67 4.79 -1.37
C ALA A 327 15.09 4.54 -0.83
N THR A 328 16.09 5.30 -1.31
CA THR A 328 17.48 5.20 -0.83
C THR A 328 17.65 5.71 0.60
N THR A 329 16.76 6.57 1.10
CA THR A 329 16.74 6.98 2.52
C THR A 329 16.15 5.91 3.44
N GLY A 330 15.56 4.85 2.86
CA GLY A 330 14.90 3.78 3.60
C GLY A 330 13.38 3.91 3.67
N LEU A 331 12.77 4.93 3.06
CA LEU A 331 11.31 5.12 3.11
C LEU A 331 10.59 3.95 2.42
N THR A 332 9.83 3.22 3.20
CA THR A 332 9.23 1.94 2.83
C THR A 332 8.24 2.04 1.67
N GLU A 333 7.38 3.06 1.68
CA GLU A 333 6.41 3.32 0.61
C GLU A 333 7.10 3.65 -0.71
N ALA A 334 8.22 4.37 -0.65
CA ALA A 334 9.02 4.68 -1.84
C ALA A 334 9.73 3.43 -2.38
N GLN A 335 10.23 2.54 -1.51
CA GLN A 335 10.80 1.26 -1.92
C GLN A 335 9.76 0.39 -2.64
N TYR A 336 8.52 0.37 -2.13
CA TYR A 336 7.41 -0.31 -2.77
C TYR A 336 7.09 0.31 -4.15
N ALA A 337 7.04 1.65 -4.24
CA ALA A 337 6.79 2.34 -5.51
C ALA A 337 7.87 2.06 -6.56
N VAL A 338 9.15 2.08 -6.16
CA VAL A 338 10.29 1.72 -7.01
C VAL A 338 10.18 0.27 -7.49
N ALA A 339 9.84 -0.66 -6.59
CA ALA A 339 9.63 -2.06 -6.96
C ALA A 339 8.50 -2.22 -8.01
N ALA A 340 7.38 -1.52 -7.81
CA ALA A 340 6.26 -1.53 -8.74
C ALA A 340 6.65 -0.92 -10.11
N ALA A 341 7.45 0.16 -10.11
CA ALA A 341 7.94 0.81 -11.32
C ALA A 341 8.84 -0.13 -12.14
N TYR A 342 9.79 -0.82 -11.51
CA TYR A 342 10.60 -1.83 -12.18
C TYR A 342 9.76 -3.00 -12.72
N GLY A 343 8.81 -3.53 -11.95
CA GLY A 343 7.96 -4.65 -12.37
C GLY A 343 7.04 -4.30 -13.56
N GLN A 344 6.62 -3.04 -13.66
CA GLN A 344 5.74 -2.56 -14.74
C GLN A 344 6.49 -1.93 -15.93
N GLY A 345 7.78 -1.64 -15.79
CA GLY A 345 8.55 -0.89 -16.78
C GLY A 345 8.13 0.57 -16.89
N LYS A 346 7.65 1.18 -15.78
CA LYS A 346 7.20 2.58 -15.76
C LYS A 346 8.33 3.53 -15.33
N GLY A 347 8.70 4.43 -16.22
CA GLY A 347 9.79 5.40 -15.98
C GLY A 347 11.19 4.79 -15.95
N THR A 348 11.29 3.48 -16.04
CA THR A 348 12.52 2.68 -16.09
C THR A 348 12.25 1.42 -16.93
N PRO A 349 13.25 0.81 -17.60
CA PRO A 349 13.08 -0.50 -18.20
C PRO A 349 12.60 -1.52 -17.17
N ARG A 350 11.73 -2.45 -17.61
CA ARG A 350 11.29 -3.54 -16.74
C ARG A 350 12.47 -4.38 -16.28
N ASP A 351 12.54 -4.63 -15.00
CA ASP A 351 13.56 -5.47 -14.36
C ASP A 351 12.94 -6.20 -13.16
N ASP A 352 12.57 -7.44 -13.36
CA ASP A 352 11.92 -8.26 -12.33
C ASP A 352 12.86 -8.56 -11.15
N GLY A 353 14.19 -8.60 -11.36
CA GLY A 353 15.20 -8.79 -10.31
C GLY A 353 15.29 -7.56 -9.40
N GLN A 354 15.34 -6.36 -9.97
CA GLN A 354 15.30 -5.12 -9.19
C GLN A 354 13.94 -4.94 -8.50
N ALA A 355 12.84 -5.28 -9.18
CA ALA A 355 11.51 -5.25 -8.59
C ALA A 355 11.44 -6.14 -7.35
N PHE A 356 11.91 -7.39 -7.43
CA PHE A 356 12.01 -8.30 -6.30
C PHE A 356 12.90 -7.75 -5.17
N ALA A 357 14.07 -7.22 -5.50
CA ALA A 357 15.02 -6.71 -4.50
C ALA A 357 14.44 -5.55 -3.69
N TRP A 358 13.80 -4.58 -4.35
CA TRP A 358 13.16 -3.45 -3.67
C TRP A 358 11.88 -3.86 -2.93
N MET A 359 11.08 -4.78 -3.51
CA MET A 359 9.90 -5.33 -2.84
C MET A 359 10.29 -6.05 -1.54
N SER A 360 11.40 -6.81 -1.56
CA SER A 360 11.94 -7.49 -0.39
C SER A 360 12.38 -6.52 0.71
N LYS A 361 13.01 -5.39 0.34
CA LYS A 361 13.38 -4.35 1.32
C LYS A 361 12.14 -3.79 2.03
N ALA A 362 11.10 -3.43 1.28
CA ALA A 362 9.86 -2.91 1.85
C ALA A 362 9.13 -3.97 2.71
N ALA A 363 9.06 -5.22 2.26
CA ALA A 363 8.43 -6.32 2.98
C ALA A 363 9.14 -6.65 4.31
N ASN A 364 10.47 -6.62 4.32
CA ASN A 364 11.28 -6.84 5.53
C ASN A 364 11.11 -5.73 6.57
N GLN A 365 10.76 -4.51 6.15
CA GLN A 365 10.39 -3.41 7.05
C GLN A 365 8.94 -3.51 7.54
N GLY A 366 8.20 -4.55 7.18
CA GLY A 366 6.83 -4.78 7.63
C GLY A 366 5.75 -4.13 6.76
N PHE A 367 6.08 -3.61 5.57
CA PHE A 367 5.06 -3.05 4.70
C PHE A 367 4.14 -4.14 4.15
N VAL A 368 2.93 -4.14 4.64
CA VAL A 368 1.96 -5.25 4.45
C VAL A 368 1.65 -5.50 2.97
N PHE A 369 1.52 -4.44 2.15
CA PHE A 369 1.30 -4.60 0.71
C PHE A 369 2.53 -5.20 0.01
N ALA A 370 3.74 -4.83 0.45
CA ALA A 370 4.95 -5.44 -0.09
C ALA A 370 5.08 -6.91 0.30
N GLN A 371 4.69 -7.28 1.53
CA GLN A 371 4.66 -8.68 1.97
C GLN A 371 3.68 -9.51 1.12
N SER A 372 2.47 -8.99 0.86
CA SER A 372 1.49 -9.66 -0.01
C SER A 372 2.05 -9.87 -1.43
N ASN A 373 2.60 -8.80 -2.01
CA ASN A 373 3.18 -8.86 -3.36
C ASN A 373 4.41 -9.76 -3.44
N LEU A 374 5.26 -9.76 -2.42
CA LEU A 374 6.44 -10.62 -2.36
C LEU A 374 6.05 -12.10 -2.34
N GLY A 375 4.95 -12.45 -1.67
CA GLY A 375 4.34 -13.77 -1.79
C GLY A 375 3.98 -14.12 -3.24
N GLY A 376 3.44 -13.16 -3.99
CA GLY A 376 3.15 -13.29 -5.42
C GLY A 376 4.42 -13.51 -6.27
N TYR A 377 5.49 -12.75 -6.01
CA TYR A 377 6.77 -12.91 -6.71
C TYR A 377 7.33 -14.32 -6.53
N TYR A 378 7.34 -14.86 -5.31
CA TYR A 378 7.77 -16.24 -5.06
C TYR A 378 6.84 -17.27 -5.68
N SER A 379 5.52 -17.04 -5.69
CA SER A 379 4.56 -17.98 -6.28
C SER A 379 4.71 -18.09 -7.80
N MET A 380 5.03 -16.99 -8.47
CA MET A 380 5.19 -16.94 -9.93
C MET A 380 6.62 -17.17 -10.40
N GLY A 381 7.61 -17.05 -9.52
CA GLY A 381 9.03 -17.05 -9.88
C GLY A 381 9.46 -15.77 -10.60
N GLN A 382 8.89 -14.61 -10.21
CA GLN A 382 9.18 -13.35 -10.86
C GLN A 382 10.38 -12.65 -10.21
N GLY A 383 11.49 -12.57 -10.93
CA GLY A 383 12.75 -12.00 -10.42
C GLY A 383 13.42 -12.82 -9.31
N VAL A 384 12.90 -14.00 -9.00
CA VAL A 384 13.39 -14.92 -7.97
C VAL A 384 13.02 -16.35 -8.36
N GLU A 385 13.71 -17.34 -7.86
CA GLU A 385 13.32 -18.75 -8.03
C GLU A 385 11.93 -19.00 -7.41
N LYS A 386 11.07 -19.72 -8.16
CA LYS A 386 9.73 -20.08 -7.72
C LYS A 386 9.78 -20.90 -6.43
N SER A 387 9.04 -20.46 -5.41
CA SER A 387 8.97 -21.12 -4.12
C SER A 387 7.60 -20.95 -3.47
N ALA A 388 6.76 -21.96 -3.55
CA ALA A 388 5.45 -21.95 -2.93
C ALA A 388 5.53 -21.82 -1.40
N GLY A 389 6.56 -22.40 -0.75
CA GLY A 389 6.77 -22.26 0.70
C GLY A 389 7.09 -20.83 1.12
N GLN A 390 7.95 -20.12 0.35
CA GLN A 390 8.21 -18.70 0.61
C GLN A 390 6.99 -17.82 0.32
N ALA A 391 6.21 -18.16 -0.71
CA ALA A 391 4.95 -17.46 -1.00
C ALA A 391 3.99 -17.54 0.20
N VAL A 392 3.77 -18.74 0.73
CA VAL A 392 2.92 -18.99 1.92
C VAL A 392 3.45 -18.24 3.16
N TYR A 393 4.76 -18.22 3.37
CA TYR A 393 5.37 -17.50 4.49
C TYR A 393 5.03 -16.00 4.45
N TRP A 394 5.20 -15.36 3.30
CA TRP A 394 4.94 -13.93 3.14
C TRP A 394 3.45 -13.60 3.14
N TRP A 395 2.60 -14.43 2.49
CA TRP A 395 1.16 -14.25 2.55
C TRP A 395 0.62 -14.39 3.97
N ARG A 396 1.18 -15.31 4.79
CA ARG A 396 0.78 -15.46 6.19
C ARG A 396 1.09 -14.19 6.98
N LYS A 397 2.31 -13.65 6.86
CA LYS A 397 2.66 -12.38 7.52
C LYS A 397 1.72 -11.24 7.14
N ALA A 398 1.44 -11.08 5.84
CA ALA A 398 0.54 -10.04 5.38
C ALA A 398 -0.91 -10.26 5.84
N ALA A 399 -1.39 -11.52 5.83
CA ALA A 399 -2.73 -11.88 6.26
C ALA A 399 -2.93 -11.69 7.77
N GLU A 400 -1.93 -12.03 8.59
CA GLU A 400 -1.92 -11.77 10.04
C GLU A 400 -1.97 -10.26 10.35
N ALA A 401 -1.40 -9.44 9.47
CA ALA A 401 -1.49 -7.99 9.52
C ALA A 401 -2.77 -7.43 8.88
N GLY A 402 -3.74 -8.29 8.52
CA GLY A 402 -5.05 -7.89 8.02
C GLY A 402 -5.16 -7.68 6.51
N ASN A 403 -4.16 -8.08 5.71
CA ASN A 403 -4.27 -7.99 4.25
C ASN A 403 -5.20 -9.07 3.70
N ALA A 404 -6.35 -8.66 3.20
CA ALA A 404 -7.39 -9.58 2.71
C ALA A 404 -6.97 -10.34 1.44
N GLU A 405 -6.18 -9.74 0.54
CA GLU A 405 -5.65 -10.39 -0.65
C GLU A 405 -4.68 -11.52 -0.29
N ALA A 406 -3.75 -11.24 0.63
CA ALA A 406 -2.85 -12.26 1.15
C ALA A 406 -3.62 -13.38 1.87
N GLY A 407 -4.67 -13.03 2.62
CA GLY A 407 -5.57 -14.00 3.26
C GLY A 407 -6.25 -14.93 2.27
N ALA A 408 -6.73 -14.39 1.14
CA ALA A 408 -7.33 -15.18 0.06
C ALA A 408 -6.31 -16.10 -0.62
N ASN A 409 -5.10 -15.61 -0.90
CA ASN A 409 -4.02 -16.42 -1.46
C ASN A 409 -3.58 -17.54 -0.50
N LEU A 410 -3.49 -17.23 0.79
CA LEU A 410 -3.17 -18.22 1.83
C LEU A 410 -4.27 -19.29 1.96
N ALA A 411 -5.54 -18.91 1.90
CA ALA A 411 -6.66 -19.83 1.88
C ALA A 411 -6.59 -20.78 0.69
N ARG A 412 -6.27 -20.25 -0.51
CA ARG A 412 -6.06 -21.06 -1.71
C ARG A 412 -4.89 -22.02 -1.54
N ALA A 413 -3.78 -21.54 -0.98
CA ALA A 413 -2.61 -22.38 -0.74
C ALA A 413 -2.93 -23.58 0.16
N TYR A 414 -3.67 -23.37 1.26
CA TYR A 414 -4.14 -24.46 2.13
C TYR A 414 -5.14 -25.39 1.44
N SER A 415 -6.07 -24.84 0.63
CA SER A 415 -7.08 -25.64 -0.09
C SER A 415 -6.45 -26.57 -1.14
N LEU A 416 -5.34 -26.15 -1.78
CA LEU A 416 -4.66 -26.89 -2.82
C LEU A 416 -3.46 -27.70 -2.32
N GLY A 417 -2.93 -27.37 -1.13
CA GLY A 417 -1.70 -27.96 -0.61
C GLY A 417 -0.45 -27.38 -1.29
N GLU A 418 -0.51 -26.13 -1.78
CA GLU A 418 0.61 -25.49 -2.48
C GLU A 418 1.55 -24.78 -1.50
N GLY A 419 2.76 -25.30 -1.32
CA GLY A 419 3.78 -24.75 -0.42
C GLY A 419 3.49 -24.96 1.07
N VAL A 420 2.40 -25.63 1.38
CA VAL A 420 1.95 -26.00 2.73
C VAL A 420 1.11 -27.28 2.61
N GLY A 421 1.03 -28.09 3.67
CA GLY A 421 0.12 -29.23 3.70
C GLY A 421 -1.33 -28.81 3.47
N ARG A 422 -2.09 -29.55 2.67
CA ARG A 422 -3.52 -29.27 2.45
C ARG A 422 -4.27 -29.31 3.77
N ASP A 423 -5.02 -28.27 4.05
CA ASP A 423 -5.88 -28.15 5.23
C ASP A 423 -7.10 -27.28 4.89
N ASP A 424 -8.22 -27.96 4.61
CA ASP A 424 -9.44 -27.30 4.21
C ASP A 424 -10.08 -26.49 5.34
N ALA A 425 -9.82 -26.82 6.63
CA ALA A 425 -10.31 -26.06 7.78
C ALA A 425 -9.56 -24.72 7.94
N LEU A 426 -8.22 -24.75 7.77
CA LEU A 426 -7.45 -23.52 7.73
C LEU A 426 -7.77 -22.69 6.48
N ALA A 427 -8.02 -23.32 5.33
CA ALA A 427 -8.46 -22.62 4.12
C ALA A 427 -9.78 -21.85 4.38
N ALA A 428 -10.77 -22.49 5.02
CA ALA A 428 -12.03 -21.83 5.37
C ALA A 428 -11.81 -20.67 6.39
N THR A 429 -10.96 -20.88 7.38
CA THR A 429 -10.64 -19.85 8.39
C THR A 429 -10.02 -18.60 7.76
N TRP A 430 -9.03 -18.77 6.87
CA TRP A 430 -8.38 -17.64 6.21
C TRP A 430 -9.28 -16.97 5.17
N ALA A 431 -10.09 -17.77 4.43
CA ALA A 431 -11.08 -17.23 3.52
C ALA A 431 -12.12 -16.39 4.27
N GLN A 432 -12.57 -16.84 5.48
CA GLN A 432 -13.49 -16.06 6.31
C GLN A 432 -12.88 -14.71 6.72
N LYS A 433 -11.66 -14.71 7.28
CA LYS A 433 -10.95 -13.47 7.64
C LYS A 433 -10.77 -12.52 6.46
N ALA A 434 -10.41 -13.06 5.30
CA ALA A 434 -10.26 -12.26 4.08
C ALA A 434 -11.60 -11.70 3.56
N SER A 435 -12.69 -12.46 3.73
CA SER A 435 -14.03 -12.04 3.34
C SER A 435 -14.57 -10.87 4.19
N ASP A 436 -14.15 -10.76 5.45
CA ASP A 436 -14.47 -9.63 6.33
C ASP A 436 -13.83 -8.33 5.78
N GLY A 437 -12.68 -8.42 5.10
CA GLY A 437 -12.06 -7.38 4.30
C GLY A 437 -12.70 -7.16 2.92
N ARG A 438 -13.86 -7.77 2.64
CA ARG A 438 -14.60 -7.70 1.37
C ARG A 438 -13.84 -8.22 0.15
N ASN A 439 -12.89 -9.14 0.33
CA ASN A 439 -12.18 -9.74 -0.79
C ASN A 439 -13.11 -10.71 -1.55
N ALA A 440 -13.32 -10.46 -2.85
CA ALA A 440 -14.25 -11.22 -3.68
C ALA A 440 -13.78 -12.67 -3.93
N ASP A 441 -12.46 -12.89 -4.06
CA ASP A 441 -11.89 -14.23 -4.29
C ASP A 441 -12.07 -15.11 -3.03
N ALA A 442 -11.89 -14.52 -1.84
CA ALA A 442 -12.14 -15.20 -0.57
C ALA A 442 -13.61 -15.56 -0.40
N GLN A 443 -14.53 -14.65 -0.75
CA GLN A 443 -15.96 -14.91 -0.71
C GLN A 443 -16.36 -16.02 -1.70
N TYR A 444 -15.80 -15.99 -2.91
CA TYR A 444 -15.99 -17.06 -3.88
C TYR A 444 -15.49 -18.41 -3.32
N MET A 445 -14.29 -18.43 -2.74
CA MET A 445 -13.72 -19.63 -2.14
C MET A 445 -14.58 -20.20 -1.01
N LEU A 446 -15.11 -19.35 -0.12
CA LEU A 446 -16.06 -19.79 0.92
C LEU A 446 -17.29 -20.46 0.31
N GLY A 447 -17.84 -19.89 -0.75
CA GLY A 447 -18.94 -20.50 -1.48
C GLY A 447 -18.59 -21.90 -1.98
N VAL A 448 -17.38 -22.10 -2.53
CA VAL A 448 -16.90 -23.41 -2.98
C VAL A 448 -16.73 -24.38 -1.79
N LEU A 449 -16.12 -23.93 -0.70
CA LEU A 449 -15.89 -24.77 0.49
C LEU A 449 -17.23 -25.23 1.11
N TYR A 450 -18.20 -24.33 1.25
CA TYR A 450 -19.54 -24.68 1.75
C TYR A 450 -20.32 -25.60 0.80
N SER A 451 -20.23 -25.38 -0.52
CA SER A 451 -20.92 -26.25 -1.48
C SER A 451 -20.39 -27.68 -1.51
N GLN A 452 -19.11 -27.86 -1.19
CA GLN A 452 -18.44 -29.16 -1.21
C GLN A 452 -18.30 -29.80 0.18
N GLY A 453 -18.63 -29.11 1.27
CA GLY A 453 -18.42 -29.58 2.64
C GLY A 453 -16.94 -29.74 2.99
N ARG A 454 -16.06 -28.86 2.45
CA ARG A 454 -14.63 -28.93 2.66
C ARG A 454 -14.19 -27.99 3.77
N GLY A 455 -13.67 -28.52 4.87
CA GLY A 455 -13.25 -27.75 6.03
C GLY A 455 -14.39 -27.08 6.82
N VAL A 456 -15.61 -27.17 6.30
CA VAL A 456 -16.88 -26.69 6.90
C VAL A 456 -17.99 -27.70 6.62
N ALA A 457 -19.07 -27.69 7.38
CA ALA A 457 -20.25 -28.49 7.05
C ALA A 457 -20.84 -28.02 5.71
N GLN A 458 -21.24 -28.97 4.86
CA GLN A 458 -21.88 -28.65 3.58
C GLN A 458 -23.16 -27.85 3.78
N ASP A 459 -23.27 -26.71 3.10
CA ASP A 459 -24.45 -25.85 3.17
C ASP A 459 -24.58 -25.05 1.86
N ASN A 460 -25.56 -25.45 1.04
CA ASN A 460 -25.79 -24.83 -0.27
C ASN A 460 -26.38 -23.40 -0.15
N ASP A 461 -27.15 -23.09 0.91
CA ASP A 461 -27.64 -21.74 1.14
C ASP A 461 -26.51 -20.77 1.52
N LEU A 462 -25.63 -21.20 2.43
CA LEU A 462 -24.41 -20.40 2.73
C LEU A 462 -23.50 -20.28 1.51
N ALA A 463 -23.32 -21.34 0.72
CA ALA A 463 -22.55 -21.30 -0.52
C ALA A 463 -23.10 -20.25 -1.48
N PHE A 464 -24.41 -20.26 -1.73
CA PHE A 464 -25.09 -19.28 -2.55
C PHE A 464 -24.90 -17.85 -2.03
N ARG A 465 -25.08 -17.61 -0.72
CA ARG A 465 -24.92 -16.29 -0.11
C ARG A 465 -23.49 -15.75 -0.29
N TRP A 466 -22.48 -16.60 -0.16
CA TRP A 466 -21.10 -16.20 -0.37
C TRP A 466 -20.79 -15.93 -1.84
N TRP A 467 -21.27 -16.79 -2.77
CA TRP A 467 -21.14 -16.52 -4.21
C TRP A 467 -21.85 -15.23 -4.62
N MET A 468 -23.02 -14.95 -4.05
CA MET A 468 -23.76 -13.72 -4.32
C MET A 468 -22.95 -12.47 -3.89
N LYS A 469 -22.34 -12.50 -2.70
CA LYS A 469 -21.46 -11.40 -2.26
C LYS A 469 -20.30 -11.17 -3.23
N ALA A 470 -19.64 -12.21 -3.70
CA ALA A 470 -18.57 -12.13 -4.67
C ALA A 470 -19.09 -11.65 -6.05
N ALA A 471 -20.22 -12.17 -6.50
CA ALA A 471 -20.83 -11.84 -7.80
C ALA A 471 -21.22 -10.37 -7.91
N VAL A 472 -21.80 -9.80 -6.84
CA VAL A 472 -22.13 -8.35 -6.76
C VAL A 472 -20.86 -7.47 -6.89
N GLN A 473 -19.73 -7.92 -6.38
CA GLN A 473 -18.45 -7.24 -6.57
C GLN A 473 -17.84 -7.45 -7.96
N GLY A 474 -18.48 -8.25 -8.80
CA GLY A 474 -18.07 -8.49 -10.17
C GLY A 474 -17.15 -9.69 -10.39
N HIS A 475 -16.99 -10.59 -9.38
CA HIS A 475 -16.24 -11.84 -9.55
C HIS A 475 -16.92 -12.74 -10.58
N VAL A 476 -16.29 -12.96 -11.72
CA VAL A 476 -16.90 -13.55 -12.91
C VAL A 476 -17.38 -14.99 -12.67
N VAL A 477 -16.54 -15.83 -12.06
CA VAL A 477 -16.88 -17.22 -11.79
C VAL A 477 -18.00 -17.32 -10.75
N ALA A 478 -18.06 -16.39 -9.78
CA ALA A 478 -19.17 -16.34 -8.83
C ALA A 478 -20.47 -15.92 -9.52
N GLN A 479 -20.44 -14.99 -10.49
CA GLN A 479 -21.61 -14.64 -11.30
C GLN A 479 -22.12 -15.84 -12.09
N TYR A 480 -21.24 -16.64 -12.67
CA TYR A 480 -21.60 -17.91 -13.31
C TYR A 480 -22.24 -18.88 -12.32
N ASN A 481 -21.61 -19.14 -11.17
CA ASN A 481 -22.15 -20.07 -10.17
C ASN A 481 -23.54 -19.63 -9.66
N VAL A 482 -23.73 -18.34 -9.38
CA VAL A 482 -25.04 -17.77 -8.98
C VAL A 482 -26.09 -18.01 -10.07
N GLY A 483 -25.73 -17.78 -11.32
CA GLY A 483 -26.64 -18.05 -12.44
C GLY A 483 -27.02 -19.53 -12.57
N VAL A 484 -26.07 -20.44 -12.41
CA VAL A 484 -26.32 -21.90 -12.40
C VAL A 484 -27.20 -22.31 -11.23
N VAL A 485 -26.93 -21.76 -10.03
CA VAL A 485 -27.71 -22.06 -8.82
C VAL A 485 -29.18 -21.63 -8.97
N TYR A 486 -29.43 -20.45 -9.53
CA TYR A 486 -30.79 -20.01 -9.85
C TYR A 486 -31.47 -20.89 -10.92
N ARG A 487 -30.73 -21.33 -11.93
CA ARG A 487 -31.28 -22.25 -12.97
C ARG A 487 -31.66 -23.60 -12.37
N ASP A 488 -30.85 -24.14 -11.49
CA ASP A 488 -30.99 -25.53 -10.99
C ASP A 488 -31.74 -25.59 -9.67
N GLY A 489 -31.93 -24.48 -8.95
CA GLY A 489 -32.62 -24.41 -7.67
C GLY A 489 -31.87 -25.03 -6.50
N GLN A 490 -30.51 -24.94 -6.48
CA GLN A 490 -29.70 -25.55 -5.44
C GLN A 490 -29.30 -24.51 -4.35
N GLY A 491 -29.89 -24.59 -3.16
CA GLY A 491 -29.67 -23.65 -2.06
C GLY A 491 -30.47 -22.35 -2.19
N VAL A 492 -31.25 -22.20 -3.25
CA VAL A 492 -32.21 -21.11 -3.48
C VAL A 492 -33.33 -21.60 -4.39
N GLY A 493 -34.50 -20.98 -4.32
CA GLY A 493 -35.60 -21.30 -5.25
C GLY A 493 -35.17 -21.08 -6.71
N LYS A 494 -35.61 -21.99 -7.60
CA LYS A 494 -35.35 -21.87 -9.04
C LYS A 494 -35.93 -20.56 -9.58
N ASP A 495 -35.12 -19.76 -10.27
CA ASP A 495 -35.49 -18.51 -10.91
C ASP A 495 -34.73 -18.35 -12.23
N GLU A 496 -35.39 -18.67 -13.34
CA GLU A 496 -34.82 -18.67 -14.66
C GLU A 496 -34.44 -17.23 -15.14
N ARG A 497 -35.17 -16.22 -14.66
CA ARG A 497 -34.88 -14.82 -14.99
C ARG A 497 -33.61 -14.34 -14.29
N GLN A 498 -33.46 -14.65 -12.99
CA GLN A 498 -32.22 -14.38 -12.27
C GLN A 498 -31.05 -15.18 -12.85
N ALA A 499 -31.26 -16.42 -13.24
CA ALA A 499 -30.25 -17.21 -13.95
C ALA A 499 -29.78 -16.52 -15.22
N PHE A 500 -30.73 -16.05 -16.06
CA PHE A 500 -30.38 -15.29 -17.27
C PHE A 500 -29.59 -14.03 -16.97
N GLU A 501 -30.01 -13.21 -16.00
CA GLU A 501 -29.34 -11.96 -15.64
C GLU A 501 -27.88 -12.18 -15.18
N TRP A 502 -27.65 -13.17 -14.31
CA TRP A 502 -26.30 -13.43 -13.81
C TRP A 502 -25.40 -14.11 -14.82
N LEU A 503 -25.93 -15.07 -15.60
CA LEU A 503 -25.16 -15.69 -16.69
C LEU A 503 -24.80 -14.68 -17.78
N SER A 504 -25.69 -13.71 -18.10
CA SER A 504 -25.36 -12.62 -19.02
C SER A 504 -24.19 -11.78 -18.54
N LYS A 505 -24.20 -11.37 -17.25
CA LYS A 505 -23.10 -10.61 -16.66
C LYS A 505 -21.75 -11.34 -16.75
N ALA A 506 -21.74 -12.64 -16.52
CA ALA A 506 -20.53 -13.44 -16.65
C ALA A 506 -20.11 -13.68 -18.11
N ALA A 507 -21.07 -13.90 -19.01
CA ALA A 507 -20.83 -14.10 -20.43
C ALA A 507 -20.27 -12.83 -21.11
N ASP A 508 -20.74 -11.63 -20.71
CA ASP A 508 -20.24 -10.34 -21.17
C ASP A 508 -18.78 -10.10 -20.79
N LYS A 509 -18.27 -10.82 -19.79
CA LYS A 509 -16.86 -10.84 -19.37
C LYS A 509 -16.08 -12.03 -19.94
N ASP A 510 -16.55 -12.56 -21.06
CA ASP A 510 -15.95 -13.66 -21.82
C ASP A 510 -15.76 -14.97 -21.03
N ASN A 511 -16.58 -15.23 -19.99
CA ASN A 511 -16.58 -16.54 -19.34
C ASN A 511 -17.24 -17.58 -20.26
N ASP A 512 -16.47 -18.55 -20.69
CA ASP A 512 -16.91 -19.59 -21.64
C ASP A 512 -18.02 -20.50 -21.11
N LEU A 513 -17.95 -20.85 -19.82
CA LEU A 513 -19.01 -21.65 -19.16
C LEU A 513 -20.33 -20.87 -19.10
N ALA A 514 -20.25 -19.56 -18.81
CA ALA A 514 -21.44 -18.71 -18.79
C ALA A 514 -22.01 -18.50 -20.20
N GLN A 515 -21.15 -18.31 -21.21
CA GLN A 515 -21.59 -18.22 -22.61
C GLN A 515 -22.29 -19.50 -23.06
N PHE A 516 -21.74 -20.67 -22.68
CA PHE A 516 -22.37 -21.95 -22.98
C PHE A 516 -23.74 -22.08 -22.27
N ALA A 517 -23.79 -21.80 -20.96
CA ALA A 517 -25.03 -21.92 -20.18
C ALA A 517 -26.12 -20.93 -20.63
N LEU A 518 -25.71 -19.67 -20.93
CA LEU A 518 -26.61 -18.63 -21.47
C LEU A 518 -27.16 -19.02 -22.85
N GLY A 519 -26.30 -19.62 -23.69
CA GLY A 519 -26.71 -20.18 -24.96
C GLY A 519 -27.81 -21.25 -24.78
N GLY A 520 -27.69 -22.09 -23.75
CA GLY A 520 -28.73 -23.07 -23.39
C GLY A 520 -30.05 -22.39 -22.99
N LEU A 521 -29.99 -21.31 -22.20
CA LEU A 521 -31.23 -20.57 -21.84
C LEU A 521 -31.93 -19.97 -23.07
N TYR A 522 -31.20 -19.41 -24.03
CA TYR A 522 -31.76 -18.91 -25.29
C TYR A 522 -32.31 -20.06 -26.16
N TRP A 523 -31.64 -21.22 -26.17
CA TRP A 523 -32.09 -22.38 -26.95
C TRP A 523 -33.40 -22.92 -26.46
N ASP A 524 -33.57 -23.03 -25.13
CA ASP A 524 -34.77 -23.59 -24.52
C ASP A 524 -35.87 -22.55 -24.28
N GLY A 525 -35.52 -21.24 -24.24
CA GLY A 525 -36.44 -20.15 -23.90
C GLY A 525 -36.68 -20.02 -22.40
N LEU A 526 -35.64 -20.30 -21.56
CA LEU A 526 -35.74 -20.28 -20.11
C LEU A 526 -35.34 -18.92 -19.54
N GLY A 527 -36.26 -18.20 -18.93
CA GLY A 527 -36.05 -16.85 -18.39
C GLY A 527 -35.88 -15.75 -19.47
N VAL A 528 -35.88 -16.11 -20.72
CA VAL A 528 -35.76 -15.25 -21.91
C VAL A 528 -36.57 -15.82 -23.08
N THR A 529 -36.92 -14.99 -24.03
CA THR A 529 -37.56 -15.48 -25.26
C THR A 529 -36.63 -16.42 -26.02
N LYS A 530 -37.13 -17.56 -26.45
CA LYS A 530 -36.37 -18.55 -27.23
C LYS A 530 -35.76 -17.91 -28.49
N ASP A 531 -34.45 -17.99 -28.62
CA ASP A 531 -33.69 -17.46 -29.74
C ASP A 531 -32.48 -18.37 -30.08
N PRO A 532 -32.71 -19.38 -30.94
CA PRO A 532 -31.61 -20.29 -31.32
C PRO A 532 -30.45 -19.63 -32.04
N VAL A 533 -30.66 -18.45 -32.67
CA VAL A 533 -29.59 -17.71 -33.33
C VAL A 533 -28.64 -17.12 -32.29
N GLN A 534 -29.17 -16.51 -31.23
CA GLN A 534 -28.36 -16.04 -30.13
C GLN A 534 -27.68 -17.20 -29.39
N ALA A 535 -28.37 -18.33 -29.21
CA ALA A 535 -27.79 -19.53 -28.64
C ALA A 535 -26.54 -19.99 -29.41
N ALA A 536 -26.67 -20.16 -30.74
CA ALA A 536 -25.58 -20.56 -31.59
C ALA A 536 -24.42 -19.54 -31.59
N ARG A 537 -24.72 -18.26 -31.52
CA ARG A 537 -23.72 -17.18 -31.40
C ARG A 537 -22.91 -17.28 -30.12
N LEU A 538 -23.58 -17.51 -28.98
CA LEU A 538 -22.93 -17.67 -27.68
C LEU A 538 -22.12 -18.97 -27.62
N TRP A 539 -22.66 -20.06 -28.10
CA TRP A 539 -21.93 -21.34 -28.22
C TRP A 539 -20.71 -21.20 -29.12
N ARG A 540 -20.78 -20.41 -30.19
CA ARG A 540 -19.61 -20.11 -31.04
C ARG A 540 -18.51 -19.42 -30.24
N LYS A 541 -18.85 -18.37 -29.48
CA LYS A 541 -17.89 -17.68 -28.61
C LYS A 541 -17.22 -18.63 -27.62
N ALA A 542 -17.99 -19.45 -26.93
CA ALA A 542 -17.47 -20.44 -25.99
C ALA A 542 -16.63 -21.54 -26.69
N ALA A 543 -17.08 -22.02 -27.85
CA ALA A 543 -16.40 -23.03 -28.64
C ALA A 543 -15.03 -22.56 -29.17
N ASP A 544 -14.94 -21.27 -29.56
CA ASP A 544 -13.70 -20.64 -29.99
C ASP A 544 -12.70 -20.52 -28.80
N GLN A 545 -13.18 -20.47 -27.56
CA GLN A 545 -12.40 -20.56 -26.34
C GLN A 545 -12.09 -22.02 -25.92
N SER A 546 -12.37 -22.98 -26.80
CA SER A 546 -12.13 -24.41 -26.59
C SER A 546 -13.06 -25.08 -25.59
N ASN A 547 -14.22 -24.51 -25.25
CA ASN A 547 -15.22 -25.19 -24.44
C ASN A 547 -15.83 -26.37 -25.19
N ALA A 548 -15.53 -27.60 -24.71
CA ALA A 548 -15.95 -28.85 -25.40
C ALA A 548 -17.49 -29.03 -25.45
N PHE A 549 -18.22 -28.59 -24.42
CA PHE A 549 -19.68 -28.68 -24.40
C PHE A 549 -20.31 -27.71 -25.43
N ALA A 550 -19.76 -26.51 -25.54
CA ALA A 550 -20.19 -25.53 -26.54
C ALA A 550 -19.85 -25.99 -27.98
N GLN A 551 -18.69 -26.60 -28.18
CA GLN A 551 -18.30 -27.20 -29.46
C GLN A 551 -19.29 -28.31 -29.87
N LYS A 552 -19.67 -29.19 -28.94
CA LYS A 552 -20.67 -30.24 -29.18
C LYS A 552 -22.04 -29.62 -29.50
N ALA A 553 -22.53 -28.67 -28.70
CA ALA A 553 -23.81 -28.01 -28.91
C ALA A 553 -23.84 -27.29 -30.27
N LEU A 554 -22.79 -26.56 -30.63
CA LEU A 554 -22.69 -25.89 -31.91
C LEU A 554 -22.67 -26.88 -33.09
N GLY A 555 -21.95 -28.00 -32.95
CA GLY A 555 -22.00 -29.11 -33.91
C GLY A 555 -23.43 -29.66 -34.11
N THR A 556 -24.17 -29.82 -33.03
CA THR A 556 -25.60 -30.24 -33.09
C THR A 556 -26.45 -29.17 -33.79
N ALA A 557 -26.27 -27.88 -33.45
CA ALA A 557 -26.99 -26.79 -34.13
C ALA A 557 -26.73 -26.76 -35.65
N TYR A 558 -25.50 -27.00 -36.10
CA TYR A 558 -25.17 -27.15 -37.53
C TYR A 558 -25.77 -28.38 -38.17
N SER A 559 -25.81 -29.51 -37.46
CA SER A 559 -26.44 -30.75 -37.96
C SER A 559 -27.95 -30.60 -38.18
N GLU A 560 -28.59 -29.88 -37.27
CA GLU A 560 -30.03 -29.69 -37.30
C GLU A 560 -30.49 -28.49 -38.15
N GLY A 561 -29.58 -27.55 -38.45
CA GLY A 561 -29.87 -26.28 -39.12
C GLY A 561 -30.70 -25.32 -38.26
N VAL A 562 -30.54 -25.41 -36.92
CA VAL A 562 -31.28 -24.58 -35.96
C VAL A 562 -30.38 -23.48 -35.43
N GLY A 563 -30.77 -22.24 -35.61
CA GLY A 563 -29.97 -21.05 -35.27
C GLY A 563 -28.76 -20.75 -36.16
N VAL A 564 -28.44 -21.67 -37.04
CA VAL A 564 -27.40 -21.55 -38.10
C VAL A 564 -27.84 -22.27 -39.36
N ALA A 565 -27.26 -21.94 -40.52
CA ALA A 565 -27.50 -22.70 -41.74
C ALA A 565 -27.02 -24.15 -41.56
N GLN A 566 -27.84 -25.11 -41.96
CA GLN A 566 -27.50 -26.53 -41.88
C GLN A 566 -26.22 -26.87 -42.61
N SER A 567 -25.29 -27.55 -41.94
CA SER A 567 -24.01 -27.94 -42.54
C SER A 567 -23.47 -29.16 -41.80
N SER A 568 -23.62 -30.35 -42.38
CA SER A 568 -23.08 -31.57 -41.79
C SER A 568 -21.53 -31.55 -41.74
N ALA A 569 -20.86 -30.83 -42.64
CA ALA A 569 -19.41 -30.71 -42.64
C ALA A 569 -18.94 -29.85 -41.43
N ASP A 570 -19.58 -28.72 -41.17
CA ASP A 570 -19.30 -27.90 -40.03
C ASP A 570 -19.66 -28.63 -38.71
N ALA A 571 -20.76 -29.38 -38.67
CA ALA A 571 -21.14 -30.20 -37.54
C ALA A 571 -20.05 -31.21 -37.18
N ALA A 572 -19.56 -31.99 -38.17
CA ALA A 572 -18.49 -32.96 -38.00
C ALA A 572 -17.16 -32.30 -37.54
N GLY A 573 -16.85 -31.09 -38.07
CA GLY A 573 -15.67 -30.30 -37.67
C GLY A 573 -15.72 -29.87 -36.21
N TRP A 574 -16.88 -29.44 -35.71
CA TRP A 574 -17.06 -29.05 -34.31
C TRP A 574 -17.07 -30.26 -33.37
N TRP A 575 -17.77 -31.35 -33.76
CA TRP A 575 -17.75 -32.59 -33.01
C TRP A 575 -16.34 -33.17 -32.89
N LEU A 576 -15.53 -33.08 -33.93
CA LEU A 576 -14.13 -33.52 -33.89
C LEU A 576 -13.31 -32.77 -32.84
N LYS A 577 -13.49 -31.45 -32.74
CA LYS A 577 -12.82 -30.63 -31.72
C LYS A 577 -13.24 -31.05 -30.31
N ALA A 578 -14.52 -31.25 -30.07
CA ALA A 578 -15.05 -31.68 -28.78
C ALA A 578 -14.64 -33.13 -28.43
N ALA A 579 -14.69 -34.03 -29.41
CA ALA A 579 -14.31 -35.45 -29.25
C ALA A 579 -12.84 -35.61 -28.84
N ARG A 580 -11.94 -34.82 -29.45
CA ARG A 580 -10.50 -34.78 -29.06
C ARG A 580 -10.27 -34.33 -27.62
N GLN A 581 -11.20 -33.58 -27.04
CA GLN A 581 -11.18 -33.18 -25.63
C GLN A 581 -11.86 -34.20 -24.70
N GLY A 582 -12.28 -35.36 -25.23
CA GLY A 582 -12.90 -36.43 -24.45
C GLY A 582 -14.42 -36.25 -24.22
N ASN A 583 -15.08 -35.32 -24.92
CA ASN A 583 -16.56 -35.21 -24.83
C ASN A 583 -17.19 -36.45 -25.47
N VAL A 584 -17.81 -37.32 -24.65
CA VAL A 584 -18.36 -38.61 -25.04
C VAL A 584 -19.51 -38.47 -26.05
N ASP A 585 -20.39 -37.49 -25.89
CA ASP A 585 -21.49 -37.24 -26.81
C ASP A 585 -21.01 -36.83 -28.19
N ALA A 586 -19.92 -36.03 -28.22
CA ALA A 586 -19.27 -35.63 -29.49
C ALA A 586 -18.53 -36.80 -30.14
N GLN A 587 -17.90 -37.71 -29.34
CA GLN A 587 -17.31 -38.94 -29.84
C GLN A 587 -18.38 -39.83 -30.50
N LEU A 588 -19.55 -40.01 -29.87
CA LEU A 588 -20.70 -40.72 -30.42
C LEU A 588 -21.17 -40.09 -31.72
N ALA A 589 -21.41 -38.78 -31.73
CA ALA A 589 -21.89 -38.06 -32.91
C ALA A 589 -20.91 -38.18 -34.09
N LEU A 590 -19.61 -38.00 -33.81
CA LEU A 590 -18.57 -38.09 -34.81
C LEU A 590 -18.39 -39.53 -35.35
N ALA A 591 -18.44 -40.53 -34.47
CA ALA A 591 -18.41 -41.92 -34.86
C ALA A 591 -19.59 -42.30 -35.77
N TYR A 592 -20.81 -41.84 -35.45
CA TYR A 592 -22.00 -41.98 -36.29
C TYR A 592 -21.78 -41.30 -37.66
N ALA A 593 -21.29 -40.05 -37.66
CA ALA A 593 -20.97 -39.30 -38.88
C ALA A 593 -19.95 -40.05 -39.76
N SER A 594 -18.93 -40.59 -39.14
CA SER A 594 -17.87 -41.39 -39.82
C SER A 594 -18.43 -42.68 -40.41
N ALA A 595 -19.27 -43.42 -39.65
CA ALA A 595 -19.85 -44.69 -40.08
C ALA A 595 -20.86 -44.53 -41.24
N ASN A 596 -21.52 -43.39 -41.35
CA ASN A 596 -22.58 -43.15 -42.33
C ASN A 596 -22.16 -42.15 -43.43
N GLY A 597 -20.98 -41.56 -43.38
CA GLY A 597 -20.52 -40.57 -44.36
C GLY A 597 -21.29 -39.26 -44.28
N VAL A 598 -21.67 -38.79 -43.06
CA VAL A 598 -22.46 -37.55 -42.90
C VAL A 598 -21.53 -36.40 -42.57
N GLY A 599 -21.37 -35.51 -43.57
CA GLY A 599 -20.49 -34.33 -43.46
C GLY A 599 -18.97 -34.62 -43.55
N ILE A 600 -18.58 -35.86 -43.51
CA ILE A 600 -17.23 -36.35 -43.72
C ILE A 600 -17.28 -37.69 -44.56
N ALA A 601 -16.19 -38.07 -45.12
CA ALA A 601 -16.11 -39.32 -45.86
C ALA A 601 -16.40 -40.52 -44.92
N ARG A 602 -17.15 -41.52 -45.42
CA ARG A 602 -17.38 -42.74 -44.66
C ARG A 602 -16.05 -43.43 -44.34
N ASP A 603 -15.85 -43.76 -43.07
CA ASP A 603 -14.66 -44.45 -42.57
C ASP A 603 -15.06 -45.30 -41.34
N ASP A 604 -15.28 -46.57 -41.57
CA ASP A 604 -15.70 -47.53 -40.53
C ASP A 604 -14.60 -47.71 -39.45
N LYS A 605 -13.31 -47.53 -39.79
CA LYS A 605 -12.20 -47.60 -38.82
C LYS A 605 -12.15 -46.34 -37.94
N ALA A 606 -12.37 -45.20 -38.50
CA ALA A 606 -12.51 -43.97 -37.72
C ALA A 606 -13.72 -44.03 -36.76
N ALA A 607 -14.86 -44.57 -37.23
CA ALA A 607 -16.05 -44.80 -36.40
C ALA A 607 -15.74 -45.77 -35.26
N GLU A 608 -15.09 -46.90 -35.55
CA GLU A 608 -14.62 -47.90 -34.56
C GLU A 608 -13.75 -47.19 -33.48
N SER A 609 -12.76 -46.43 -33.90
CA SER A 609 -11.85 -45.75 -32.96
C SER A 609 -12.61 -44.81 -32.00
N TRP A 610 -13.52 -43.99 -32.52
CA TRP A 610 -14.28 -43.06 -31.67
C TRP A 610 -15.28 -43.75 -30.75
N TRP A 611 -15.97 -44.83 -31.22
CA TRP A 611 -16.81 -45.63 -30.36
C TRP A 611 -16.02 -46.37 -29.28
N LEU A 612 -14.76 -46.85 -29.58
CA LEU A 612 -13.87 -47.44 -28.58
C LEU A 612 -13.53 -46.44 -27.47
N GLU A 613 -13.19 -45.19 -27.83
CA GLU A 613 -12.92 -44.13 -26.83
C GLU A 613 -14.17 -43.85 -25.98
N ALA A 614 -15.35 -43.69 -26.58
CA ALA A 614 -16.61 -43.50 -25.86
C ALA A 614 -16.98 -44.70 -24.96
N ALA A 615 -16.72 -45.93 -25.41
CA ALA A 615 -16.98 -47.13 -24.63
C ALA A 615 -16.01 -47.29 -23.43
N LYS A 616 -14.73 -46.84 -23.56
CA LYS A 616 -13.79 -46.73 -22.43
C LYS A 616 -14.31 -45.77 -21.36
N ALA A 617 -14.97 -44.74 -21.78
CA ALA A 617 -15.64 -43.79 -20.86
C ALA A 617 -16.97 -44.29 -20.29
N GLY A 618 -17.38 -45.52 -20.58
CA GLY A 618 -18.56 -46.16 -20.05
C GLY A 618 -19.85 -45.92 -20.85
N SER A 619 -19.77 -45.47 -22.10
CA SER A 619 -20.96 -45.27 -22.95
C SER A 619 -21.54 -46.59 -23.43
N VAL A 620 -22.73 -46.91 -22.95
CA VAL A 620 -23.49 -48.11 -23.36
C VAL A 620 -23.90 -48.04 -24.84
N ASP A 621 -24.20 -46.82 -25.33
CA ASP A 621 -24.53 -46.58 -26.74
C ASP A 621 -23.34 -46.84 -27.66
N ALA A 622 -22.10 -46.50 -27.21
CA ALA A 622 -20.89 -46.85 -27.93
C ALA A 622 -20.64 -48.34 -27.95
N GLU A 623 -20.84 -49.04 -26.85
CA GLU A 623 -20.71 -50.51 -26.77
C GLU A 623 -21.71 -51.19 -27.72
N PHE A 624 -22.96 -50.74 -27.75
CA PHE A 624 -23.99 -51.25 -28.68
C PHE A 624 -23.62 -50.94 -30.14
N SER A 625 -23.14 -49.72 -30.42
CA SER A 625 -22.71 -49.32 -31.77
C SER A 625 -21.52 -50.11 -32.28
N LEU A 626 -20.55 -50.42 -31.42
CA LEU A 626 -19.42 -51.33 -31.73
C LEU A 626 -19.94 -52.73 -32.07
N GLY A 627 -20.83 -53.29 -31.26
CA GLY A 627 -21.47 -54.56 -31.55
C GLY A 627 -22.15 -54.57 -32.91
N SER A 628 -22.92 -53.50 -33.21
CA SER A 628 -23.57 -53.32 -34.51
C SER A 628 -22.61 -53.13 -35.67
N LEU A 629 -21.48 -52.45 -35.48
CA LEU A 629 -20.44 -52.29 -36.49
C LEU A 629 -19.79 -53.61 -36.83
N TYR A 630 -19.35 -54.38 -35.82
CA TYR A 630 -18.74 -55.70 -36.06
C TYR A 630 -19.73 -56.72 -36.60
N TYR A 631 -21.04 -56.64 -36.24
CA TYR A 631 -22.07 -57.47 -36.80
C TYR A 631 -22.27 -57.19 -38.29
N ARG A 632 -22.36 -55.92 -38.70
CA ARG A 632 -22.46 -55.50 -40.10
C ARG A 632 -21.15 -55.77 -40.85
N GLY A 633 -20.04 -55.69 -40.16
CA GLY A 633 -18.69 -55.84 -40.69
C GLY A 633 -17.98 -54.52 -40.90
N VAL A 634 -16.78 -54.39 -40.34
CA VAL A 634 -15.86 -53.31 -40.65
C VAL A 634 -15.40 -53.49 -42.10
N ASP A 635 -15.56 -52.45 -42.92
CA ASP A 635 -15.29 -52.54 -44.37
C ASP A 635 -16.02 -53.74 -45.03
N GLY A 636 -17.21 -54.08 -44.57
CA GLY A 636 -18.06 -55.15 -45.10
C GLY A 636 -17.61 -56.59 -44.73
N LYS A 637 -16.75 -56.73 -43.76
CA LYS A 637 -16.31 -58.07 -43.25
C LYS A 637 -16.84 -58.29 -41.84
N PRO A 638 -17.95 -59.04 -41.66
CA PRO A 638 -18.53 -59.33 -40.34
C PRO A 638 -17.57 -60.04 -39.40
N ASN A 639 -17.55 -59.63 -38.13
CA ASN A 639 -16.84 -60.31 -37.06
C ASN A 639 -17.82 -60.61 -35.92
N TYR A 640 -18.53 -61.69 -36.04
CA TYR A 640 -19.57 -62.08 -35.09
C TYR A 640 -19.04 -62.30 -33.67
N LYS A 641 -17.77 -62.70 -33.53
CA LYS A 641 -17.14 -62.90 -32.23
C LYS A 641 -16.97 -61.57 -31.48
N GLU A 642 -16.40 -60.57 -32.13
CA GLU A 642 -16.28 -59.24 -31.52
C GLU A 642 -17.67 -58.57 -31.37
N ALA A 643 -18.60 -58.76 -32.32
CA ALA A 643 -19.97 -58.30 -32.20
C ALA A 643 -20.66 -58.83 -30.92
N ALA A 644 -20.58 -60.15 -30.71
CA ALA A 644 -21.15 -60.80 -29.53
C ALA A 644 -20.51 -60.25 -28.24
N LYS A 645 -19.20 -60.11 -28.17
CA LYS A 645 -18.48 -59.56 -27.01
C LYS A 645 -19.00 -58.17 -26.64
N TRP A 646 -19.14 -57.28 -27.62
CA TRP A 646 -19.60 -55.92 -27.36
C TRP A 646 -21.11 -55.88 -27.03
N PHE A 647 -21.96 -56.71 -27.66
CA PHE A 647 -23.36 -56.82 -27.30
C PHE A 647 -23.55 -57.42 -25.91
N PHE A 648 -22.75 -58.42 -25.48
CA PHE A 648 -22.82 -58.93 -24.10
C PHE A 648 -22.46 -57.83 -23.11
N LYS A 649 -21.43 -57.02 -23.40
CA LYS A 649 -21.05 -55.89 -22.54
C LYS A 649 -22.16 -54.86 -22.44
N ALA A 650 -22.72 -54.42 -23.57
CA ALA A 650 -23.83 -53.44 -23.60
C ALA A 650 -25.10 -54.00 -22.92
N ALA A 651 -25.42 -55.28 -23.12
CA ALA A 651 -26.57 -55.92 -22.46
C ALA A 651 -26.35 -56.04 -20.95
N GLY A 652 -25.13 -56.27 -20.46
CA GLY A 652 -24.76 -56.28 -19.06
C GLY A 652 -24.94 -54.87 -18.42
N HIS A 653 -24.75 -53.79 -19.19
CA HIS A 653 -25.00 -52.41 -18.81
C HIS A 653 -26.43 -51.93 -19.10
N GLY A 654 -27.35 -52.88 -19.47
CA GLY A 654 -28.77 -52.58 -19.56
C GLY A 654 -29.31 -52.28 -20.97
N SER A 655 -28.52 -52.40 -22.04
CA SER A 655 -29.00 -52.20 -23.41
C SER A 655 -29.99 -53.29 -23.83
N SER A 656 -31.26 -52.93 -24.02
CA SER A 656 -32.27 -53.84 -24.58
C SER A 656 -32.01 -54.18 -26.04
N GLY A 657 -31.52 -53.22 -26.83
CA GLY A 657 -31.16 -53.48 -28.24
C GLY A 657 -30.04 -54.53 -28.39
N ALA A 658 -29.04 -54.52 -27.48
CA ALA A 658 -27.97 -55.48 -27.46
C ALA A 658 -28.49 -56.92 -27.16
N LYS A 659 -29.47 -57.06 -26.25
CA LYS A 659 -30.12 -58.35 -25.97
C LYS A 659 -30.82 -58.90 -27.21
N THR A 660 -31.62 -58.03 -27.90
CA THR A 660 -32.28 -58.42 -29.14
C THR A 660 -31.32 -58.91 -30.21
N TYR A 661 -30.15 -58.23 -30.38
CA TYR A 661 -29.15 -58.67 -31.34
C TYR A 661 -28.48 -59.98 -30.92
N LEU A 662 -28.25 -60.25 -29.65
CA LEU A 662 -27.74 -61.51 -29.14
C LEU A 662 -28.71 -62.67 -29.41
N ASP A 663 -30.01 -62.42 -29.19
CA ASP A 663 -31.05 -63.43 -29.51
C ASP A 663 -31.11 -63.71 -31.01
N LEU A 664 -31.05 -62.67 -31.86
CA LEU A 664 -30.98 -62.82 -33.31
C LEU A 664 -29.73 -63.57 -33.75
N MET A 665 -28.59 -63.30 -33.15
CA MET A 665 -27.34 -63.98 -33.45
C MET A 665 -27.37 -65.48 -33.06
N LYS A 666 -28.10 -65.77 -31.96
CA LYS A 666 -28.31 -67.16 -31.53
C LYS A 666 -29.27 -67.89 -32.48
N GLU A 667 -30.35 -67.31 -32.93
CA GLU A 667 -31.29 -67.86 -33.89
C GLU A 667 -30.62 -68.12 -35.25
N ASN A 668 -29.71 -67.24 -35.68
CA ASN A 668 -28.98 -67.37 -36.96
C ASN A 668 -27.75 -68.26 -36.87
N GLY A 669 -27.50 -68.90 -35.73
CA GLY A 669 -26.30 -69.78 -35.57
C GLY A 669 -24.96 -69.04 -35.59
N GLN A 670 -24.97 -67.73 -35.33
CA GLN A 670 -23.79 -66.85 -35.33
C GLN A 670 -23.15 -66.72 -33.95
N LEU A 671 -23.79 -67.25 -32.90
CA LEU A 671 -23.27 -67.39 -31.54
C LEU A 671 -22.81 -68.85 -31.32
N ASP A 672 -21.52 -69.08 -31.21
CA ASP A 672 -20.95 -70.36 -30.82
C ASP A 672 -20.99 -70.53 -29.29
N SER A 673 -21.19 -71.71 -28.77
CA SER A 673 -21.18 -72.05 -27.34
C SER A 673 -19.85 -71.68 -26.63
N LYS A 674 -18.79 -71.45 -27.39
CA LYS A 674 -17.50 -70.94 -26.90
C LYS A 674 -17.42 -69.39 -26.82
N MET A 675 -18.42 -68.66 -27.29
CA MET A 675 -18.51 -67.19 -27.25
C MET A 675 -19.35 -66.70 -26.08
N LEU A 676 -20.09 -67.56 -25.44
CA LEU A 676 -20.83 -67.40 -24.19
C LEU A 676 -19.97 -67.68 -22.98
#